data_7ce65bfefb2fda7e78680a5788d8d069
#
_entry.id   7ce65bfefb2fda7e78680a5788d8d069
#
_cell.length_a   1.000
_cell.length_b   1.000
_cell.length_c   1.000
_cell.angle_alpha   90.00
_cell.angle_beta   90.00
_cell.angle_gamma   90.00
#
_symmetry.space_group_name_H-M   'P 1'
#
loop_
_entity.id
_entity.type
_entity.pdbx_description
1 polymer ?
#
loop_
_entity_poly.entity_id
_entity_poly.type
_entity_poly.pdbx_seq_one_letter_code
_entity_poly.pdbx_strand_id
1 'polypeptide(L)'
;MKTFIPIVNHSLKYNSSIDGLRGIAISLVLLFHIWPKYFSFGYVGVDIFFVLSGYLITQIIYTKLESNSFSLKEFYRNRIRRIFPALIVVLTTTLLIGYLFMFPSEFEQLGQHIKSSALFYENFRLIKEVGYWDESASLKPLLHFWSLAIEEQFYIFWPLLLIFLYKTRVNIVISLSILFLILFSLPLITEFDKFYHTLSRAWELAFGGLVFIVSYKYKNIFYILNKYKYLIYLFFFISIVLSYNNSSFNTYKTFLIVFFSGLLILSISYDKSRTMFSNNTLVFIGLISFPLYLWHYVLISFTHIFGVKLDISIGLLLIFLSVLLSYFTYRYIEIYARVKSSYIFVFKLFIVVLILGFVGDYISKKNGLSNRSHLESNESFEKQFIRTPAQNDLGISLVTKVLGYKPTNNYIKATSDDITKKYMVIIGDSHALAIYDGLSNYYMSQKDGGVLLLAQDGCSPLIDTYSGKTEKAKEKCKKDIANTYKLLENKKFYIDKVIFVERGPKNMYLKGFGDIDNSNDLILKKYEGTSTLEEHKSKWINSHNLLMRYFNSQKYSFYYLLEHPELGFNPIHCLKRPFNIFVKDCRIKYIDYFDRHKEYRELIFGFDIKYNNVKIIDTEKLFCDEKWCYGIINNKLLYLDDDYLSQEGSKLLSRYIQNIIFDGN
;
A
#
# COMPACT_ATOMS: atom_id res chain seq x y z
N MET A 1 41.78 -6.90 5.02
CA MET A 1 40.87 -5.74 5.28
C MET A 1 41.40 -4.35 4.85
N LYS A 2 42.61 -4.21 4.33
CA LYS A 2 43.19 -2.91 3.89
C LYS A 2 42.81 -2.43 2.48
N THR A 3 42.00 -3.13 1.73
CA THR A 3 41.69 -2.87 0.30
C THR A 3 40.28 -2.28 0.02
N PHE A 4 39.55 -1.82 1.03
CA PHE A 4 38.16 -1.34 0.91
C PHE A 4 38.03 0.19 0.85
N ILE A 5 39.15 0.94 0.73
CA ILE A 5 39.03 2.40 0.60
C ILE A 5 38.68 2.71 -0.85
N PRO A 6 37.53 3.31 -1.15
CA PRO A 6 37.19 3.73 -2.50
C PRO A 6 38.24 4.75 -2.97
N ILE A 7 38.67 4.63 -4.22
CA ILE A 7 39.49 5.67 -4.91
C ILE A 7 38.63 6.91 -5.02
N VAL A 8 38.68 7.78 -4.03
CA VAL A 8 37.98 9.06 -3.99
C VAL A 8 38.87 10.09 -4.65
N ASN A 9 38.40 10.69 -5.73
CA ASN A 9 39.05 11.84 -6.36
C ASN A 9 39.24 12.97 -5.33
N HIS A 10 40.38 13.58 -5.34
CA HIS A 10 41.03 14.48 -4.38
C HIS A 10 40.34 15.76 -3.92
N SER A 11 39.00 15.93 -3.90
CA SER A 11 38.39 17.20 -3.51
C SER A 11 37.50 17.22 -2.26
N LEU A 12 37.01 16.07 -1.80
CA LEU A 12 36.20 15.99 -0.58
C LEU A 12 36.80 14.94 0.35
N LYS A 13 37.10 15.34 1.60
CA LYS A 13 37.65 14.44 2.61
C LYS A 13 36.61 13.36 2.96
N TYR A 14 36.94 12.08 2.75
CA TYR A 14 36.10 10.93 3.10
C TYR A 14 35.75 10.93 4.60
N ASN A 15 34.48 10.71 4.93
CA ASN A 15 34.01 10.61 6.31
C ASN A 15 33.26 9.29 6.55
N SER A 16 33.90 8.37 7.25
CA SER A 16 33.36 7.05 7.57
C SER A 16 32.12 7.09 8.47
N SER A 17 31.96 8.13 9.29
CA SER A 17 30.78 8.29 10.18
C SER A 17 29.50 8.54 9.39
N ILE A 18 29.59 9.21 8.24
CA ILE A 18 28.44 9.38 7.33
C ILE A 18 28.01 8.03 6.74
N ASP A 19 28.96 7.19 6.31
CA ASP A 19 28.63 5.85 5.84
C ASP A 19 28.07 5.00 6.98
N GLY A 20 28.56 5.12 8.20
CA GLY A 20 27.99 4.45 9.36
C GLY A 20 26.53 4.88 9.66
N LEU A 21 26.22 6.17 9.51
CA LEU A 21 24.84 6.66 9.64
C LEU A 21 23.93 6.08 8.54
N ARG A 22 24.43 5.98 7.29
CA ARG A 22 23.74 5.28 6.21
C ARG A 22 23.51 3.80 6.53
N GLY A 23 24.49 3.17 7.21
CA GLY A 23 24.36 1.80 7.70
C GLY A 23 23.24 1.63 8.72
N ILE A 24 23.09 2.56 9.66
CA ILE A 24 21.95 2.57 10.59
C ILE A 24 20.63 2.76 9.85
N ALA A 25 20.56 3.75 8.97
CA ALA A 25 19.33 4.07 8.22
C ALA A 25 18.83 2.86 7.40
N ILE A 26 19.71 2.17 6.65
CA ILE A 26 19.31 0.99 5.88
C ILE A 26 18.93 -0.19 6.76
N SER A 27 19.61 -0.37 7.91
CA SER A 27 19.29 -1.44 8.85
C SER A 27 17.88 -1.26 9.45
N LEU A 28 17.48 -0.02 9.77
CA LEU A 28 16.15 0.31 10.23
C LEU A 28 15.09 -0.03 9.16
N VAL A 29 15.31 0.37 7.92
CA VAL A 29 14.41 0.07 6.79
C VAL A 29 14.27 -1.44 6.57
N LEU A 30 15.37 -2.17 6.58
CA LEU A 30 15.40 -3.62 6.39
C LEU A 30 14.61 -4.35 7.49
N LEU A 31 14.86 -4.01 8.75
CA LEU A 31 14.17 -4.60 9.89
C LEU A 31 12.67 -4.27 9.90
N PHE A 32 12.30 -3.05 9.51
CA PHE A 32 10.90 -2.63 9.37
C PHE A 32 10.16 -3.51 8.35
N HIS A 33 10.75 -3.75 7.17
CA HIS A 33 10.07 -4.52 6.13
C HIS A 33 10.02 -6.03 6.43
N ILE A 34 10.99 -6.56 7.20
CA ILE A 34 11.00 -7.98 7.57
C ILE A 34 10.11 -8.24 8.79
N TRP A 35 10.19 -7.40 9.82
CA TRP A 35 9.46 -7.57 11.08
C TRP A 35 8.74 -6.28 11.51
N PRO A 36 7.74 -5.80 10.77
CA PRO A 36 7.08 -4.52 11.02
C PRO A 36 6.42 -4.44 12.40
N LYS A 37 5.99 -5.57 12.94
CA LYS A 37 5.40 -5.66 14.28
C LYS A 37 6.37 -5.27 15.40
N TYR A 38 7.67 -5.61 15.25
CA TYR A 38 8.70 -5.33 16.25
C TYR A 38 9.47 -4.05 15.96
N PHE A 39 9.63 -3.69 14.71
CA PHE A 39 10.42 -2.54 14.24
C PHE A 39 9.57 -1.53 13.49
N SER A 40 8.35 -1.27 13.99
CA SER A 40 7.40 -0.33 13.36
C SER A 40 7.98 1.07 13.12
N PHE A 41 8.96 1.49 13.91
CA PHE A 41 9.67 2.76 13.79
C PHE A 41 10.72 2.79 12.65
N GLY A 42 11.05 1.66 12.05
CA GLY A 42 12.18 1.58 11.11
C GLY A 42 11.98 2.30 9.78
N TYR A 43 10.73 2.67 9.44
CA TYR A 43 10.44 3.49 8.26
C TYR A 43 11.18 4.84 8.25
N VAL A 44 11.51 5.40 9.44
CA VAL A 44 12.25 6.66 9.57
C VAL A 44 13.68 6.60 8.98
N GLY A 45 14.18 5.41 8.67
CA GLY A 45 15.44 5.26 7.94
C GLY A 45 15.42 5.96 6.59
N VAL A 46 14.26 6.05 5.92
CA VAL A 46 14.07 6.79 4.67
C VAL A 46 14.23 8.30 4.91
N ASP A 47 13.66 8.82 6.01
CA ASP A 47 13.75 10.24 6.35
C ASP A 47 15.22 10.65 6.63
N ILE A 48 15.97 9.77 7.31
CA ILE A 48 17.42 9.94 7.52
C ILE A 48 18.16 9.97 6.17
N PHE A 49 17.81 9.10 5.22
CA PHE A 49 18.39 9.11 3.88
C PHE A 49 18.09 10.40 3.13
N PHE A 50 16.89 10.94 3.23
CA PHE A 50 16.52 12.20 2.57
C PHE A 50 17.36 13.37 3.09
N VAL A 51 17.55 13.48 4.41
CA VAL A 51 18.43 14.52 4.99
C VAL A 51 19.88 14.34 4.53
N LEU A 52 20.40 13.11 4.57
CA LEU A 52 21.75 12.79 4.08
C LEU A 52 21.92 13.13 2.60
N SER A 53 20.94 12.80 1.76
CA SER A 53 20.96 13.07 0.33
C SER A 53 20.97 14.57 0.06
N GLY A 54 20.09 15.33 0.72
CA GLY A 54 20.06 16.78 0.64
C GLY A 54 21.39 17.43 1.06
N TYR A 55 21.96 16.97 2.18
CA TYR A 55 23.23 17.46 2.68
C TYR A 55 24.39 17.18 1.70
N LEU A 56 24.57 15.94 1.27
CA LEU A 56 25.68 15.52 0.41
C LEU A 56 25.60 16.14 -1.00
N ILE A 57 24.42 16.21 -1.58
CA ILE A 57 24.22 16.81 -2.90
C ILE A 57 24.51 18.32 -2.86
N THR A 58 24.00 19.01 -1.84
CA THR A 58 24.27 20.43 -1.65
C THR A 58 25.76 20.67 -1.44
N GLN A 59 26.45 19.83 -0.66
CA GLN A 59 27.89 19.87 -0.48
C GLN A 59 28.64 19.79 -1.81
N ILE A 60 28.31 18.79 -2.65
CA ILE A 60 28.97 18.59 -3.95
C ILE A 60 28.77 19.78 -4.88
N ILE A 61 27.55 20.32 -4.94
CA ILE A 61 27.22 21.42 -5.84
C ILE A 61 27.84 22.72 -5.35
N TYR A 62 27.57 23.09 -4.09
CA TYR A 62 27.95 24.39 -3.56
C TYR A 62 29.47 24.59 -3.47
N THR A 63 30.21 23.57 -3.02
CA THR A 63 31.69 23.65 -2.97
C THR A 63 32.30 23.80 -4.35
N LYS A 64 31.72 23.18 -5.38
CA LYS A 64 32.17 23.34 -6.75
C LYS A 64 31.76 24.69 -7.38
N LEU A 65 30.61 25.24 -6.97
CA LEU A 65 30.20 26.61 -7.38
C LEU A 65 31.18 27.64 -6.80
N GLU A 66 31.51 27.52 -5.51
CA GLU A 66 32.50 28.42 -4.84
C GLU A 66 33.90 28.37 -5.49
N SER A 67 34.29 27.19 -5.97
CA SER A 67 35.58 26.98 -6.66
C SER A 67 35.50 27.25 -8.19
N ASN A 68 34.38 27.75 -8.69
CA ASN A 68 34.11 27.96 -10.15
C ASN A 68 34.36 26.70 -11.01
N SER A 69 34.24 25.52 -10.45
CA SER A 69 34.49 24.24 -11.13
C SER A 69 33.24 23.37 -11.34
N PHE A 70 32.07 23.91 -11.08
CA PHE A 70 30.81 23.18 -11.22
C PHE A 70 30.41 23.01 -12.69
N SER A 71 30.13 21.76 -13.08
CA SER A 71 29.57 21.40 -14.38
C SER A 71 28.33 20.53 -14.20
N LEU A 72 27.18 21.00 -14.69
CA LEU A 72 25.93 20.26 -14.64
C LEU A 72 26.03 18.91 -15.38
N LYS A 73 26.74 18.90 -16.54
CA LYS A 73 27.00 17.69 -17.32
C LYS A 73 27.79 16.64 -16.53
N GLU A 74 28.82 17.07 -15.79
CA GLU A 74 29.59 16.18 -14.93
C GLU A 74 28.81 15.70 -13.71
N PHE A 75 27.99 16.57 -13.16
CA PHE A 75 27.12 16.21 -12.04
C PHE A 75 26.21 15.05 -12.43
N TYR A 76 25.45 15.15 -13.53
CA TYR A 76 24.53 14.07 -13.97
C TYR A 76 25.31 12.84 -14.44
N ARG A 77 26.44 12.99 -15.14
CA ARG A 77 27.31 11.86 -15.48
C ARG A 77 27.66 11.03 -14.24
N ASN A 78 28.03 11.67 -13.15
CA ASN A 78 28.44 11.01 -11.93
C ASN A 78 27.25 10.38 -11.19
N ARG A 79 26.04 10.96 -11.28
CA ARG A 79 24.80 10.38 -10.74
C ARG A 79 24.43 9.11 -11.51
N ILE A 80 24.35 9.17 -12.83
CA ILE A 80 24.04 8.01 -13.68
C ILE A 80 24.98 6.85 -13.41
N ARG A 81 26.29 7.09 -13.31
CA ARG A 81 27.29 6.06 -13.01
C ARG A 81 27.15 5.44 -11.62
N ARG A 82 26.57 6.16 -10.69
CA ARG A 82 26.36 5.68 -9.32
C ARG A 82 25.07 4.88 -9.18
N ILE A 83 24.00 5.28 -9.87
CA ILE A 83 22.63 4.78 -9.63
C ILE A 83 22.23 3.73 -10.66
N PHE A 84 22.39 4.00 -11.94
CA PHE A 84 21.88 3.17 -13.03
C PHE A 84 22.44 1.74 -13.07
N PRO A 85 23.72 1.47 -12.77
CA PRO A 85 24.24 0.09 -12.84
C PRO A 85 23.51 -0.87 -11.89
N ALA A 86 23.34 -0.50 -10.63
CA ALA A 86 22.61 -1.32 -9.66
C ALA A 86 21.09 -1.37 -10.00
N LEU A 87 20.51 -0.24 -10.39
CA LEU A 87 19.13 -0.15 -10.86
C LEU A 87 18.84 -1.13 -12.01
N ILE A 88 19.68 -1.15 -13.05
CA ILE A 88 19.54 -2.04 -14.21
C ILE A 88 19.56 -3.51 -13.76
N VAL A 89 20.49 -3.89 -12.90
CA VAL A 89 20.60 -5.27 -12.42
C VAL A 89 19.34 -5.69 -11.66
N VAL A 90 18.89 -4.86 -10.72
CA VAL A 90 17.71 -5.19 -9.91
C VAL A 90 16.46 -5.24 -10.77
N LEU A 91 16.20 -4.23 -11.63
CA LEU A 91 15.03 -4.24 -12.53
C LEU A 91 15.04 -5.41 -13.48
N THR A 92 16.20 -5.76 -14.08
CA THR A 92 16.31 -6.90 -14.99
C THR A 92 16.06 -8.21 -14.27
N THR A 93 16.65 -8.40 -13.07
CA THR A 93 16.43 -9.62 -12.28
C THR A 93 14.97 -9.74 -11.84
N THR A 94 14.37 -8.64 -11.39
CA THR A 94 12.95 -8.60 -11.01
C THR A 94 12.05 -8.96 -12.20
N LEU A 95 12.34 -8.45 -13.41
CA LEU A 95 11.64 -8.81 -14.64
C LEU A 95 11.78 -10.30 -14.97
N LEU A 96 13.00 -10.85 -14.86
CA LEU A 96 13.26 -12.26 -15.16
C LEU A 96 12.51 -13.18 -14.18
N ILE A 97 12.56 -12.89 -12.87
CA ILE A 97 11.83 -13.66 -11.86
C ILE A 97 10.32 -13.53 -12.14
N GLY A 98 9.82 -12.32 -12.39
CA GLY A 98 8.42 -12.08 -12.73
C GLY A 98 7.96 -12.84 -13.98
N TYR A 99 8.77 -12.84 -15.05
CA TYR A 99 8.49 -13.59 -16.27
C TYR A 99 8.34 -15.11 -16.02
N LEU A 100 9.19 -15.66 -15.14
CA LEU A 100 9.21 -17.10 -14.86
C LEU A 100 8.09 -17.54 -13.90
N PHE A 101 7.72 -16.71 -12.91
CA PHE A 101 6.91 -17.19 -11.79
C PHE A 101 5.61 -16.41 -11.56
N MET A 102 5.45 -15.21 -12.09
CA MET A 102 4.24 -14.41 -11.89
C MET A 102 3.15 -14.81 -12.87
N PHE A 103 1.90 -14.76 -12.40
CA PHE A 103 0.72 -14.85 -13.25
C PHE A 103 0.62 -13.63 -14.18
N PRO A 104 -0.11 -13.72 -15.32
CA PRO A 104 -0.25 -12.59 -16.25
C PRO A 104 -0.69 -11.29 -15.58
N SER A 105 -1.69 -11.30 -14.72
CA SER A 105 -2.16 -10.10 -14.01
C SER A 105 -1.08 -9.48 -13.11
N GLU A 106 -0.36 -10.30 -12.35
CA GLU A 106 0.76 -9.86 -11.51
C GLU A 106 1.91 -9.29 -12.37
N PHE A 107 2.21 -9.96 -13.49
CA PHE A 107 3.28 -9.55 -14.39
C PHE A 107 2.94 -8.28 -15.18
N GLU A 108 1.67 -8.07 -15.50
CA GLU A 108 1.16 -6.83 -16.05
C GLU A 108 1.44 -5.65 -15.11
N GLN A 109 1.08 -5.81 -13.85
CA GLN A 109 1.33 -4.79 -12.82
C GLN A 109 2.82 -4.57 -12.60
N LEU A 110 3.62 -5.65 -12.51
CA LEU A 110 5.07 -5.53 -12.44
C LEU A 110 5.62 -4.74 -13.63
N GLY A 111 5.11 -4.97 -14.85
CA GLY A 111 5.50 -4.20 -16.05
C GLY A 111 5.28 -2.70 -15.88
N GLN A 112 4.16 -2.32 -15.28
CA GLN A 112 3.86 -0.92 -14.99
C GLN A 112 4.82 -0.34 -13.92
N HIS A 113 5.13 -1.10 -12.85
CA HIS A 113 6.10 -0.69 -11.83
C HIS A 113 7.53 -0.62 -12.36
N ILE A 114 7.94 -1.48 -13.28
CA ILE A 114 9.22 -1.40 -13.99
C ILE A 114 9.32 -0.10 -14.79
N LYS A 115 8.27 0.25 -15.55
CA LYS A 115 8.21 1.50 -16.31
C LYS A 115 8.35 2.71 -15.39
N SER A 116 7.55 2.79 -14.35
CA SER A 116 7.55 3.93 -13.43
C SER A 116 8.84 4.05 -12.62
N SER A 117 9.42 2.92 -12.21
CA SER A 117 10.71 2.86 -11.52
C SER A 117 11.88 3.26 -12.42
N ALA A 118 11.92 2.78 -13.67
CA ALA A 118 12.93 3.13 -14.66
C ALA A 118 12.90 4.64 -15.00
N LEU A 119 11.74 5.26 -14.99
CA LEU A 119 11.53 6.68 -15.31
C LEU A 119 11.38 7.58 -14.07
N PHE A 120 11.62 7.05 -12.87
CA PHE A 120 11.60 7.77 -11.59
C PHE A 120 10.31 8.51 -11.28
N TYR A 121 9.14 7.90 -11.56
CA TYR A 121 7.82 8.42 -11.16
C TYR A 121 6.96 7.40 -10.39
N GLU A 122 7.59 6.39 -9.79
CA GLU A 122 6.91 5.33 -9.02
C GLU A 122 6.04 5.87 -7.88
N ASN A 123 6.46 6.94 -7.23
CA ASN A 123 5.71 7.63 -6.20
C ASN A 123 4.35 8.16 -6.71
N PHE A 124 4.29 8.75 -7.90
CA PHE A 124 3.03 9.23 -8.49
C PHE A 124 2.13 8.07 -8.97
N ARG A 125 2.74 6.95 -9.37
CA ARG A 125 1.99 5.76 -9.69
C ARG A 125 1.29 5.22 -8.45
N LEU A 126 2.01 5.05 -7.35
CA LEU A 126 1.45 4.54 -6.09
C LEU A 126 0.33 5.42 -5.53
N ILE A 127 0.40 6.75 -5.69
CA ILE A 127 -0.72 7.65 -5.32
C ILE A 127 -2.00 7.30 -6.08
N LYS A 128 -1.89 6.91 -7.36
CA LYS A 128 -3.07 6.53 -8.17
C LYS A 128 -3.61 5.15 -7.84
N GLU A 129 -2.79 4.26 -7.28
CA GLU A 129 -3.16 2.91 -6.91
C GLU A 129 -3.80 2.83 -5.52
N VAL A 130 -3.68 3.87 -4.68
CA VAL A 130 -4.33 3.92 -3.36
C VAL A 130 -5.85 3.85 -3.52
N GLY A 131 -6.43 2.71 -3.18
CA GLY A 131 -7.88 2.45 -3.24
C GLY A 131 -8.25 1.20 -2.46
N TYR A 132 -9.55 0.96 -2.32
CA TYR A 132 -10.08 -0.24 -1.64
C TYR A 132 -9.64 -1.55 -2.32
N TRP A 133 -9.40 -1.48 -3.64
CA TRP A 133 -9.06 -2.62 -4.48
C TRP A 133 -7.57 -2.70 -4.84
N ASP A 134 -6.73 -1.93 -4.17
CA ASP A 134 -5.29 -2.01 -4.41
C ASP A 134 -4.73 -3.33 -3.89
N GLU A 135 -3.80 -3.92 -4.66
CA GLU A 135 -3.06 -5.08 -4.16
C GLU A 135 -2.29 -4.71 -2.90
N SER A 136 -2.18 -5.66 -1.99
CA SER A 136 -1.35 -5.49 -0.80
C SER A 136 0.04 -4.96 -1.18
N ALA A 137 0.48 -3.94 -0.48
CA ALA A 137 1.81 -3.35 -0.66
C ALA A 137 2.94 -4.40 -0.67
N SER A 138 2.76 -5.49 0.09
CA SER A 138 3.72 -6.61 0.17
C SER A 138 3.87 -7.40 -1.13
N LEU A 139 2.90 -7.34 -2.04
CA LEU A 139 2.92 -8.05 -3.34
C LEU A 139 3.53 -7.20 -4.47
N LYS A 140 3.97 -5.96 -4.21
CA LYS A 140 4.56 -5.05 -5.20
C LYS A 140 6.09 -5.02 -5.09
N PRO A 141 6.86 -5.80 -5.87
CA PRO A 141 8.32 -5.94 -5.68
C PRO A 141 9.12 -4.64 -5.76
N LEU A 142 8.60 -3.62 -6.43
CA LEU A 142 9.27 -2.33 -6.62
C LEU A 142 8.64 -1.18 -5.82
N LEU A 143 7.75 -1.48 -4.86
CA LEU A 143 7.08 -0.47 -4.03
C LEU A 143 8.07 0.57 -3.48
N HIS A 144 9.18 0.12 -2.89
CA HIS A 144 10.17 0.97 -2.22
C HIS A 144 10.88 1.97 -3.16
N PHE A 145 10.76 1.82 -4.48
CA PHE A 145 11.33 2.76 -5.45
C PHE A 145 10.67 4.15 -5.42
N TRP A 146 9.55 4.31 -4.68
CA TRP A 146 8.92 5.61 -4.50
C TRP A 146 9.86 6.66 -3.90
N SER A 147 10.68 6.28 -2.92
CA SER A 147 11.61 7.22 -2.28
C SER A 147 12.79 7.55 -3.20
N LEU A 148 13.29 6.58 -3.97
CA LEU A 148 14.30 6.80 -5.00
C LEU A 148 13.78 7.75 -6.09
N ALA A 149 12.51 7.62 -6.48
CA ALA A 149 11.88 8.54 -7.43
C ALA A 149 11.87 9.98 -6.90
N ILE A 150 11.52 10.21 -5.64
CA ILE A 150 11.55 11.53 -4.98
C ILE A 150 12.98 12.08 -4.96
N GLU A 151 13.98 11.25 -4.60
CA GLU A 151 15.39 11.67 -4.61
C GLU A 151 15.86 12.10 -6.00
N GLU A 152 15.58 11.31 -7.05
CA GLU A 152 15.99 11.62 -8.41
C GLU A 152 15.29 12.88 -8.96
N GLN A 153 14.00 13.07 -8.64
CA GLN A 153 13.28 14.30 -8.95
C GLN A 153 13.94 15.50 -8.26
N PHE A 154 14.32 15.38 -6.99
CA PHE A 154 15.06 16.42 -6.29
C PHE A 154 16.42 16.68 -6.96
N TYR A 155 17.15 15.68 -7.40
CA TYR A 155 18.44 15.83 -8.07
C TYR A 155 18.36 16.51 -9.44
N ILE A 156 17.18 16.51 -10.07
CA ILE A 156 16.94 17.28 -11.29
C ILE A 156 16.79 18.78 -10.99
N PHE A 157 15.98 19.13 -10.00
CA PHE A 157 15.63 20.53 -9.71
C PHE A 157 16.63 21.24 -8.82
N TRP A 158 17.22 20.55 -7.85
CA TRP A 158 18.08 21.15 -6.83
C TRP A 158 19.35 21.83 -7.37
N PRO A 159 20.11 21.24 -8.32
CA PRO A 159 21.26 21.92 -8.90
C PRO A 159 20.90 23.21 -9.62
N LEU A 160 19.77 23.23 -10.34
CA LEU A 160 19.29 24.41 -11.06
C LEU A 160 18.95 25.54 -10.08
N LEU A 161 18.27 25.21 -8.99
CA LEU A 161 17.94 26.14 -7.92
C LEU A 161 19.22 26.74 -7.27
N LEU A 162 20.18 25.88 -6.90
CA LEU A 162 21.41 26.35 -6.28
C LEU A 162 22.25 27.24 -7.22
N ILE A 163 22.32 26.91 -8.51
CA ILE A 163 22.99 27.74 -9.53
C ILE A 163 22.28 29.10 -9.62
N PHE A 164 20.96 29.12 -9.65
CA PHE A 164 20.17 30.36 -9.72
C PHE A 164 20.43 31.23 -8.49
N LEU A 165 20.30 30.68 -7.27
CA LEU A 165 20.54 31.41 -6.03
C LEU A 165 21.99 31.92 -5.92
N TYR A 166 22.97 31.14 -6.38
CA TYR A 166 24.37 31.54 -6.39
C TYR A 166 24.64 32.69 -7.35
N LYS A 167 24.10 32.64 -8.57
CA LYS A 167 24.27 33.69 -9.60
C LYS A 167 23.57 34.98 -9.25
N THR A 168 22.41 34.92 -8.62
CA THR A 168 21.65 36.12 -8.21
C THR A 168 22.22 36.81 -6.99
N ARG A 169 23.25 36.23 -6.37
CA ARG A 169 23.93 36.77 -5.16
C ARG A 169 22.98 37.02 -3.98
N VAL A 170 21.78 36.42 -3.95
CA VAL A 170 20.86 36.50 -2.81
C VAL A 170 21.43 35.74 -1.60
N ASN A 171 20.99 36.12 -0.42
CA ASN A 171 21.42 35.40 0.78
C ASN A 171 20.88 33.96 0.77
N ILE A 172 21.73 33.02 0.39
CA ILE A 172 21.37 31.61 0.19
C ILE A 172 20.81 30.96 1.47
N VAL A 173 21.28 31.39 2.67
CA VAL A 173 20.75 30.86 3.96
C VAL A 173 19.29 31.27 4.10
N ILE A 174 18.99 32.57 3.91
CA ILE A 174 17.61 33.07 3.99
C ILE A 174 16.72 32.41 2.96
N SER A 175 17.19 32.35 1.69
CA SER A 175 16.40 31.75 0.59
C SER A 175 16.07 30.28 0.84
N LEU A 176 17.04 29.47 1.29
CA LEU A 176 16.80 28.07 1.60
C LEU A 176 15.97 27.90 2.88
N SER A 177 16.08 28.79 3.87
CA SER A 177 15.22 28.78 5.04
C SER A 177 13.75 29.06 4.68
N ILE A 178 13.50 30.04 3.84
CA ILE A 178 12.16 30.35 3.32
C ILE A 178 11.61 29.16 2.51
N LEU A 179 12.40 28.59 1.61
CA LEU A 179 12.01 27.42 0.84
C LEU A 179 11.68 26.22 1.74
N PHE A 180 12.51 25.96 2.74
CA PHE A 180 12.25 24.91 3.74
C PHE A 180 10.90 25.12 4.44
N LEU A 181 10.64 26.35 4.92
CA LEU A 181 9.38 26.68 5.60
C LEU A 181 8.16 26.50 4.68
N ILE A 182 8.27 26.94 3.43
CA ILE A 182 7.22 26.74 2.42
C ILE A 182 6.96 25.24 2.21
N LEU A 183 8.00 24.46 1.91
CA LEU A 183 7.86 23.02 1.66
C LEU A 183 7.35 22.25 2.89
N PHE A 184 7.78 22.63 4.11
CA PHE A 184 7.32 22.05 5.35
C PHE A 184 5.84 22.34 5.63
N SER A 185 5.35 23.53 5.27
CA SER A 185 3.95 23.90 5.45
C SER A 185 3.00 23.17 4.49
N LEU A 186 3.46 22.78 3.28
CA LEU A 186 2.60 22.15 2.28
C LEU A 186 1.83 20.91 2.78
N PRO A 187 2.45 19.90 3.40
CA PRO A 187 1.72 18.72 3.90
C PRO A 187 0.77 19.04 5.08
N LEU A 188 0.87 20.24 5.67
CA LEU A 188 -0.01 20.69 6.76
C LEU A 188 -1.29 21.36 6.23
N ILE A 189 -1.20 22.04 5.09
CA ILE A 189 -2.28 22.90 4.54
C ILE A 189 -2.93 22.32 3.27
N THR A 190 -2.33 21.30 2.63
CA THR A 190 -2.84 20.70 1.40
C THR A 190 -3.43 19.31 1.64
N GLU A 191 -4.34 18.89 0.76
CA GLU A 191 -4.88 17.51 0.72
C GLU A 191 -3.98 16.53 -0.05
N PHE A 192 -2.75 16.90 -0.40
CA PHE A 192 -1.82 15.99 -1.08
C PHE A 192 -1.57 14.74 -0.24
N ASP A 193 -1.35 13.61 -0.91
CA ASP A 193 -0.85 12.41 -0.23
C ASP A 193 0.44 12.76 0.53
N LYS A 194 0.40 12.55 1.85
CA LYS A 194 1.48 12.98 2.73
C LYS A 194 2.70 12.08 2.65
N PHE A 195 2.54 10.86 2.16
CA PHE A 195 3.58 9.83 2.16
C PHE A 195 4.32 9.75 0.82
N TYR A 196 3.60 9.64 -0.31
CA TYR A 196 4.19 9.43 -1.63
C TYR A 196 4.39 10.72 -2.43
N HIS A 197 3.70 11.81 -2.13
CA HIS A 197 3.77 13.01 -2.95
C HIS A 197 5.10 13.74 -2.76
N THR A 198 5.80 14.06 -3.86
CA THR A 198 7.15 14.67 -3.84
C THR A 198 7.20 15.97 -3.02
N LEU A 199 6.22 16.88 -3.20
CA LEU A 199 6.20 18.15 -2.46
C LEU A 199 5.96 17.95 -0.96
N SER A 200 5.27 16.88 -0.56
CA SER A 200 5.05 16.57 0.85
C SER A 200 6.31 16.04 1.56
N ARG A 201 7.32 15.61 0.81
CA ARG A 201 8.55 15.02 1.33
C ARG A 201 9.83 15.84 1.01
N ALA A 202 9.75 16.76 0.01
CA ALA A 202 10.91 17.53 -0.46
C ALA A 202 11.55 18.42 0.62
N TRP A 203 10.80 18.81 1.67
CA TRP A 203 11.31 19.59 2.78
C TRP A 203 12.43 18.88 3.58
N GLU A 204 12.44 17.56 3.61
CA GLU A 204 13.46 16.75 4.30
C GLU A 204 14.81 16.86 3.58
N LEU A 205 14.79 16.75 2.25
CA LEU A 205 15.98 16.94 1.40
C LEU A 205 16.44 18.41 1.44
N ALA A 206 15.50 19.37 1.35
CA ALA A 206 15.81 20.80 1.44
C ALA A 206 16.42 21.15 2.80
N PHE A 207 15.92 20.57 3.90
CA PHE A 207 16.51 20.72 5.22
C PHE A 207 17.96 20.23 5.25
N GLY A 208 18.24 19.03 4.71
CA GLY A 208 19.60 18.53 4.59
C GLY A 208 20.53 19.51 3.83
N GLY A 209 20.03 20.11 2.74
CA GLY A 209 20.74 21.15 2.02
C GLY A 209 20.98 22.42 2.83
N LEU A 210 19.97 22.89 3.57
CA LEU A 210 20.09 24.03 4.49
C LEU A 210 21.12 23.76 5.59
N VAL A 211 21.09 22.59 6.19
CA VAL A 211 22.06 22.13 7.20
C VAL A 211 23.49 22.24 6.67
N PHE A 212 23.75 21.81 5.42
CA PHE A 212 25.06 21.97 4.82
C PHE A 212 25.46 23.44 4.66
N ILE A 213 24.60 24.29 4.08
CA ILE A 213 24.92 25.71 3.83
C ILE A 213 25.17 26.47 5.14
N VAL A 214 24.36 26.22 6.19
CA VAL A 214 24.57 26.80 7.52
C VAL A 214 25.93 26.38 8.08
N SER A 215 26.26 25.11 7.99
CA SER A 215 27.54 24.60 8.47
C SER A 215 28.74 25.17 7.72
N TYR A 216 28.59 25.36 6.41
CA TYR A 216 29.66 25.89 5.58
C TYR A 216 29.96 27.37 5.88
N LYS A 217 28.90 28.16 6.11
CA LYS A 217 29.02 29.63 6.39
C LYS A 217 29.36 29.96 7.84
N TYR A 218 28.83 29.18 8.80
CA TYR A 218 28.94 29.47 10.24
C TYR A 218 29.77 28.41 10.97
N LYS A 219 31.09 28.42 10.76
CA LYS A 219 31.99 27.40 11.32
C LYS A 219 31.97 27.30 12.85
N ASN A 220 31.62 28.37 13.57
CA ASN A 220 31.54 28.39 15.04
C ASN A 220 30.44 27.46 15.59
N ILE A 221 29.45 27.10 14.79
CA ILE A 221 28.40 26.17 15.15
C ILE A 221 28.95 24.79 15.59
N PHE A 222 30.07 24.38 14.96
CA PHE A 222 30.71 23.10 15.26
C PHE A 222 31.27 23.00 16.68
N TYR A 223 31.78 24.09 17.20
CA TYR A 223 32.29 24.12 18.58
C TYR A 223 31.15 23.84 19.56
N ILE A 224 30.01 24.46 19.33
CA ILE A 224 28.82 24.29 20.17
C ILE A 224 28.31 22.83 20.04
N LEU A 225 28.14 22.33 18.82
CA LEU A 225 27.61 20.98 18.58
C LEU A 225 28.53 19.88 19.13
N ASN A 226 29.84 20.06 19.03
CA ASN A 226 30.80 19.09 19.59
C ASN A 226 30.73 19.04 21.13
N LYS A 227 30.46 20.17 21.80
CA LYS A 227 30.24 20.22 23.24
C LYS A 227 29.02 19.39 23.65
N TYR A 228 27.95 19.37 22.83
CA TYR A 228 26.69 18.69 23.13
C TYR A 228 26.47 17.40 22.31
N LYS A 229 27.52 16.83 21.71
CA LYS A 229 27.38 15.71 20.78
C LYS A 229 26.66 14.49 21.36
N TYR A 230 26.93 14.13 22.61
CA TYR A 230 26.26 13.00 23.26
C TYR A 230 24.76 13.26 23.50
N LEU A 231 24.40 14.50 23.77
CA LEU A 231 23.00 14.91 23.91
C LEU A 231 22.29 14.83 22.54
N ILE A 232 22.96 15.23 21.45
CA ILE A 232 22.43 15.08 20.09
C ILE A 232 22.24 13.59 19.75
N TYR A 233 23.19 12.72 20.10
CA TYR A 233 23.06 11.27 19.90
C TYR A 233 21.86 10.72 20.69
N LEU A 234 21.71 11.10 21.94
CA LEU A 234 20.60 10.69 22.78
C LEU A 234 19.23 11.09 22.17
N PHE A 235 19.07 12.35 21.79
CA PHE A 235 17.81 12.83 21.19
C PHE A 235 17.55 12.23 19.81
N PHE A 236 18.59 11.93 19.01
CA PHE A 236 18.44 11.21 17.77
C PHE A 236 17.84 9.81 18.00
N PHE A 237 18.37 9.04 18.96
CA PHE A 237 17.80 7.72 19.27
C PHE A 237 16.42 7.80 19.92
N ILE A 238 16.18 8.80 20.78
CA ILE A 238 14.85 9.06 21.34
C ILE A 238 13.84 9.36 20.22
N SER A 239 14.20 10.17 19.22
CA SER A 239 13.30 10.50 18.10
C SER A 239 12.94 9.26 17.26
N ILE A 240 13.84 8.28 17.12
CA ILE A 240 13.55 6.99 16.49
C ILE A 240 12.51 6.23 17.34
N VAL A 241 12.73 6.12 18.66
CA VAL A 241 11.82 5.39 19.56
C VAL A 241 10.44 6.05 19.64
N LEU A 242 10.36 7.38 19.64
CA LEU A 242 9.09 8.12 19.63
C LEU A 242 8.26 7.89 18.35
N SER A 243 8.87 7.36 17.30
CA SER A 243 8.18 6.97 16.07
C SER A 243 7.52 5.58 16.16
N TYR A 244 7.67 4.87 17.29
CA TYR A 244 7.02 3.59 17.56
C TYR A 244 5.49 3.73 17.63
N ASN A 245 4.76 2.71 17.20
CA ASN A 245 3.29 2.60 17.24
C ASN A 245 2.49 3.67 16.48
N ASN A 246 2.98 4.19 15.35
CA ASN A 246 2.16 5.01 14.47
C ASN A 246 1.73 4.25 13.22
N SER A 247 0.45 4.02 13.12
CA SER A 247 -0.20 3.47 11.92
C SER A 247 -0.33 4.49 10.76
N SER A 248 -0.05 5.76 11.00
CA SER A 248 -0.15 6.83 9.99
C SER A 248 1.07 7.73 9.99
N PHE A 249 1.50 8.17 8.80
CA PHE A 249 2.55 9.18 8.63
C PHE A 249 2.17 10.45 9.40
N ASN A 250 3.02 10.87 10.36
CA ASN A 250 2.82 12.04 11.19
C ASN A 250 3.93 13.06 10.94
N THR A 251 3.62 14.17 10.30
CA THR A 251 4.57 15.21 9.92
C THR A 251 5.36 15.76 11.11
N TYR A 252 4.77 15.87 12.30
CA TYR A 252 5.48 16.38 13.49
C TYR A 252 6.54 15.41 14.01
N LYS A 253 6.25 14.10 14.00
CA LYS A 253 7.24 13.08 14.39
C LYS A 253 8.35 12.95 13.35
N THR A 254 8.01 13.01 12.07
CA THR A 254 8.99 13.08 10.97
C THR A 254 9.88 14.32 11.13
N PHE A 255 9.34 15.47 11.56
CA PHE A 255 10.14 16.65 11.83
C PHE A 255 11.20 16.41 12.90
N LEU A 256 10.87 15.73 14.00
CA LEU A 256 11.85 15.44 15.06
C LEU A 256 13.03 14.61 14.55
N ILE A 257 12.76 13.51 13.84
CA ILE A 257 13.84 12.66 13.31
C ILE A 257 14.69 13.39 12.26
N VAL A 258 14.07 14.16 11.38
CA VAL A 258 14.75 14.96 10.36
C VAL A 258 15.65 16.02 11.02
N PHE A 259 15.13 16.74 12.02
CA PHE A 259 15.88 17.77 12.75
C PHE A 259 17.09 17.19 13.48
N PHE A 260 16.91 16.12 14.27
CA PHE A 260 18.01 15.49 14.98
C PHE A 260 18.98 14.77 14.06
N SER A 261 18.53 14.26 12.91
CA SER A 261 19.42 13.74 11.85
C SER A 261 20.32 14.83 11.28
N GLY A 262 19.78 16.01 11.01
CA GLY A 262 20.58 17.17 10.58
C GLY A 262 21.63 17.60 11.60
N LEU A 263 21.26 17.72 12.88
CA LEU A 263 22.21 18.02 13.95
C LEU A 263 23.28 16.93 14.11
N LEU A 264 22.89 15.67 13.99
CA LEU A 264 23.80 14.53 14.04
C LEU A 264 24.80 14.58 12.87
N ILE A 265 24.35 14.81 11.64
CA ILE A 265 25.22 14.94 10.47
C ILE A 265 26.25 16.06 10.67
N LEU A 266 25.83 17.20 11.22
CA LEU A 266 26.75 18.29 11.55
C LEU A 266 27.80 17.86 12.59
N SER A 267 27.35 17.22 13.68
CA SER A 267 28.24 16.75 14.75
C SER A 267 29.31 15.77 14.23
N ILE A 268 28.89 14.74 13.45
CA ILE A 268 29.81 13.71 12.95
C ILE A 268 30.65 14.14 11.76
N SER A 269 30.23 15.18 11.01
CA SER A 269 30.97 15.64 9.82
C SER A 269 32.29 16.31 10.16
N TYR A 270 32.40 16.92 11.34
CA TYR A 270 33.58 17.66 11.79
C TYR A 270 34.34 16.99 12.95
N ASP A 271 33.77 15.96 13.55
CA ASP A 271 34.46 15.18 14.57
C ASP A 271 35.61 14.37 13.94
N LYS A 272 36.84 14.72 14.28
CA LYS A 272 38.03 13.99 13.84
C LYS A 272 38.30 12.71 14.67
N SER A 273 37.58 12.54 15.78
CA SER A 273 37.69 11.35 16.62
C SER A 273 36.90 10.18 16.01
N ARG A 274 37.26 8.96 16.40
CA ARG A 274 36.42 7.80 16.09
C ARG A 274 35.08 7.93 16.82
N THR A 275 34.00 8.09 16.07
CA THR A 275 32.64 8.09 16.62
C THR A 275 32.08 6.66 16.63
N MET A 276 30.98 6.43 17.37
CA MET A 276 30.28 5.15 17.32
C MET A 276 29.81 4.79 15.88
N PHE A 277 29.55 5.80 15.06
CA PHE A 277 29.17 5.65 13.66
C PHE A 277 30.32 5.24 12.73
N SER A 278 31.58 5.36 13.16
CA SER A 278 32.73 4.92 12.38
C SER A 278 33.13 3.45 12.64
N ASN A 279 32.25 2.65 13.27
CA ASN A 279 32.40 1.21 13.43
C ASN A 279 32.47 0.53 12.05
N ASN A 280 33.43 -0.39 11.89
CA ASN A 280 33.71 -1.05 10.60
C ASN A 280 32.49 -1.78 10.01
N THR A 281 31.67 -2.41 10.86
CA THR A 281 30.46 -3.13 10.42
C THR A 281 29.41 -2.15 9.90
N LEU A 282 29.15 -1.05 10.62
CA LEU A 282 28.21 -0.01 10.19
C LEU A 282 28.68 0.67 8.90
N VAL A 283 29.96 0.97 8.79
CA VAL A 283 30.57 1.55 7.59
C VAL A 283 30.44 0.60 6.40
N PHE A 284 30.69 -0.70 6.60
CA PHE A 284 30.51 -1.71 5.55
C PHE A 284 29.05 -1.74 5.06
N ILE A 285 28.08 -1.82 5.97
CA ILE A 285 26.66 -1.79 5.63
C ILE A 285 26.29 -0.49 4.92
N GLY A 286 26.84 0.64 5.36
CA GLY A 286 26.66 1.95 4.72
C GLY A 286 27.21 2.04 3.30
N LEU A 287 28.36 1.41 3.03
CA LEU A 287 28.93 1.36 1.68
C LEU A 287 28.08 0.59 0.69
N ILE A 288 27.44 -0.50 1.13
CA ILE A 288 26.54 -1.31 0.30
C ILE A 288 25.08 -0.86 0.43
N SER A 289 24.76 0.23 1.16
CA SER A 289 23.40 0.62 1.52
C SER A 289 22.50 0.86 0.31
N PHE A 290 23.01 1.38 -0.81
CA PHE A 290 22.22 1.63 -2.00
C PHE A 290 21.75 0.33 -2.69
N PRO A 291 22.62 -0.62 -3.09
CA PRO A 291 22.15 -1.90 -3.59
C PRO A 291 21.35 -2.70 -2.54
N LEU A 292 21.65 -2.56 -1.24
CA LEU A 292 20.88 -3.19 -0.18
C LEU A 292 19.43 -2.66 -0.12
N TYR A 293 19.27 -1.35 -0.32
CA TYR A 293 17.96 -0.73 -0.47
C TYR A 293 17.19 -1.28 -1.68
N LEU A 294 17.86 -1.52 -2.80
CA LEU A 294 17.21 -2.04 -4.00
C LEU A 294 16.82 -3.52 -3.88
N TRP A 295 17.67 -4.36 -3.29
CA TRP A 295 17.48 -5.81 -3.23
C TRP A 295 16.50 -6.27 -2.15
N HIS A 296 16.56 -5.67 -0.95
CA HIS A 296 15.85 -6.21 0.22
C HIS A 296 14.35 -6.40 -0.01
N TYR A 297 13.68 -5.39 -0.56
CA TYR A 297 12.23 -5.42 -0.70
C TYR A 297 11.79 -6.31 -1.87
N VAL A 298 12.59 -6.38 -2.92
CA VAL A 298 12.34 -7.34 -4.02
C VAL A 298 12.30 -8.76 -3.48
N LEU A 299 13.27 -9.15 -2.66
CA LEU A 299 13.32 -10.49 -2.04
C LEU A 299 12.13 -10.73 -1.11
N ILE A 300 11.81 -9.77 -0.25
CA ILE A 300 10.66 -9.84 0.67
C ILE A 300 9.35 -9.98 -0.12
N SER A 301 9.14 -9.16 -1.14
CA SER A 301 7.91 -9.18 -1.93
C SER A 301 7.74 -10.50 -2.68
N PHE A 302 8.79 -11.04 -3.31
CA PHE A 302 8.69 -12.36 -3.93
C PHE A 302 8.42 -13.48 -2.91
N THR A 303 8.92 -13.37 -1.68
CA THR A 303 8.58 -14.31 -0.60
C THR A 303 7.07 -14.29 -0.31
N HIS A 304 6.47 -13.10 -0.25
CA HIS A 304 5.01 -12.95 -0.11
C HIS A 304 4.24 -13.45 -1.33
N ILE A 305 4.71 -13.12 -2.55
CA ILE A 305 4.12 -13.59 -3.81
C ILE A 305 4.09 -15.12 -3.90
N PHE A 306 5.12 -15.79 -3.38
CA PHE A 306 5.17 -17.26 -3.30
C PHE A 306 4.35 -17.84 -2.13
N GLY A 307 3.69 -17.02 -1.33
CA GLY A 307 2.89 -17.46 -0.19
C GLY A 307 3.72 -18.04 0.97
N VAL A 308 5.02 -17.76 1.02
CA VAL A 308 5.90 -18.22 2.09
C VAL A 308 5.72 -17.32 3.31
N LYS A 309 5.42 -17.93 4.46
CA LYS A 309 5.25 -17.19 5.72
C LYS A 309 6.59 -16.64 6.20
N LEU A 310 6.61 -15.34 6.53
CA LEU A 310 7.79 -14.63 6.97
C LEU A 310 8.02 -14.87 8.47
N ASP A 311 8.59 -16.01 8.82
CA ASP A 311 9.04 -16.32 10.17
C ASP A 311 10.46 -15.78 10.44
N ILE A 312 10.99 -16.04 11.64
CA ILE A 312 12.33 -15.57 12.01
C ILE A 312 13.40 -16.18 11.12
N SER A 313 13.30 -17.46 10.75
CA SER A 313 14.28 -18.19 9.95
C SER A 313 14.34 -17.65 8.52
N ILE A 314 13.17 -17.46 7.90
CA ILE A 314 13.06 -16.86 6.57
C ILE A 314 13.53 -15.40 6.59
N GLY A 315 13.18 -14.64 7.64
CA GLY A 315 13.66 -13.26 7.81
C GLY A 315 15.19 -13.16 7.87
N LEU A 316 15.85 -14.03 8.64
CA LEU A 316 17.31 -14.08 8.70
C LEU A 316 17.93 -14.49 7.36
N LEU A 317 17.35 -15.45 6.64
CA LEU A 317 17.78 -15.84 5.30
C LEU A 317 17.67 -14.65 4.32
N LEU A 318 16.58 -13.90 4.36
CA LEU A 318 16.37 -12.72 3.51
C LEU A 318 17.39 -11.61 3.81
N ILE A 319 17.73 -11.38 5.09
CA ILE A 319 18.81 -10.45 5.47
C ILE A 319 20.13 -10.90 4.85
N PHE A 320 20.48 -12.18 5.02
CA PHE A 320 21.71 -12.73 4.47
C PHE A 320 21.78 -12.59 2.95
N LEU A 321 20.73 -13.00 2.22
CA LEU A 321 20.65 -12.90 0.76
C LEU A 321 20.70 -11.45 0.29
N SER A 322 20.00 -10.54 0.98
CA SER A 322 20.02 -9.11 0.67
C SER A 322 21.43 -8.53 0.79
N VAL A 323 22.14 -8.84 1.88
CA VAL A 323 23.54 -8.38 2.08
C VAL A 323 24.46 -9.00 1.05
N LEU A 324 24.32 -10.29 0.77
CA LEU A 324 25.14 -11.02 -0.20
C LEU A 324 25.01 -10.43 -1.62
N LEU A 325 23.78 -10.31 -2.13
CA LEU A 325 23.51 -9.74 -3.45
C LEU A 325 23.97 -8.28 -3.55
N SER A 326 23.78 -7.53 -2.46
CA SER A 326 24.22 -6.13 -2.39
C SER A 326 25.73 -6.00 -2.42
N TYR A 327 26.45 -6.88 -1.72
CA TYR A 327 27.91 -6.93 -1.76
C TYR A 327 28.41 -7.22 -3.17
N PHE A 328 27.86 -8.21 -3.86
CA PHE A 328 28.25 -8.53 -5.25
C PHE A 328 27.92 -7.39 -6.21
N THR A 329 26.72 -6.79 -6.09
CA THR A 329 26.33 -5.63 -6.91
C THR A 329 27.26 -4.44 -6.68
N TYR A 330 27.59 -4.13 -5.42
CA TYR A 330 28.54 -3.07 -5.08
C TYR A 330 29.94 -3.36 -5.63
N ARG A 331 30.47 -4.55 -5.34
CA ARG A 331 31.88 -4.90 -5.63
C ARG A 331 32.18 -5.00 -7.11
N TYR A 332 31.30 -5.65 -7.88
CA TYR A 332 31.57 -6.00 -9.27
C TYR A 332 30.89 -5.07 -10.29
N ILE A 333 29.82 -4.41 -9.90
CA ILE A 333 29.03 -3.59 -10.82
C ILE A 333 29.19 -2.11 -10.52
N GLU A 334 28.91 -1.66 -9.28
CA GLU A 334 28.99 -0.24 -8.96
C GLU A 334 30.41 0.30 -9.00
N ILE A 335 31.38 -0.38 -8.33
CA ILE A 335 32.78 0.08 -8.31
C ILE A 335 33.33 0.16 -9.74
N TYR A 336 33.05 -0.86 -10.56
CA TYR A 336 33.46 -0.87 -11.97
C TYR A 336 32.87 0.34 -12.73
N ALA A 337 31.58 0.58 -12.60
CA ALA A 337 30.91 1.68 -13.28
C ALA A 337 31.41 3.07 -12.81
N ARG A 338 31.73 3.22 -11.53
CA ARG A 338 32.26 4.47 -10.96
C ARG A 338 33.63 4.85 -11.51
N VAL A 339 34.45 3.88 -11.91
CA VAL A 339 35.79 4.11 -12.50
C VAL A 339 35.69 4.52 -13.97
N LYS A 340 34.74 3.99 -14.72
CA LYS A 340 34.55 4.29 -16.15
C LYS A 340 34.13 5.76 -16.36
N SER A 341 34.97 6.57 -17.01
CA SER A 341 34.72 8.02 -17.23
C SER A 341 34.05 8.35 -18.58
N SER A 342 33.92 7.39 -19.49
CA SER A 342 33.43 7.59 -20.85
C SER A 342 31.95 8.06 -20.88
N TYR A 343 31.65 9.09 -21.63
CA TYR A 343 30.27 9.55 -21.91
C TYR A 343 29.46 8.50 -22.70
N ILE A 344 30.12 7.74 -23.58
CA ILE A 344 29.47 6.64 -24.33
C ILE A 344 28.97 5.58 -23.36
N PHE A 345 29.72 5.25 -22.31
CA PHE A 345 29.28 4.30 -21.29
C PHE A 345 28.05 4.82 -20.54
N VAL A 346 28.03 6.09 -20.15
CA VAL A 346 26.90 6.72 -19.48
C VAL A 346 25.67 6.73 -20.38
N PHE A 347 25.85 7.06 -21.66
CA PHE A 347 24.77 7.03 -22.65
C PHE A 347 24.20 5.61 -22.83
N LYS A 348 25.06 4.58 -22.87
CA LYS A 348 24.62 3.17 -22.91
C LYS A 348 23.79 2.81 -21.71
N LEU A 349 24.20 3.18 -20.48
CA LEU A 349 23.41 2.95 -19.27
C LEU A 349 22.02 3.62 -19.35
N PHE A 350 21.99 4.86 -19.82
CA PHE A 350 20.73 5.60 -20.00
C PHE A 350 19.78 4.91 -21.00
N ILE A 351 20.30 4.46 -22.14
CA ILE A 351 19.52 3.71 -23.15
C ILE A 351 18.99 2.39 -22.56
N VAL A 352 19.79 1.65 -21.78
CA VAL A 352 19.33 0.40 -21.16
C VAL A 352 18.18 0.64 -20.19
N VAL A 353 18.24 1.69 -19.36
CA VAL A 353 17.14 2.04 -18.47
C VAL A 353 15.88 2.43 -19.25
N LEU A 354 16.00 3.18 -20.34
CA LEU A 354 14.86 3.49 -21.24
C LEU A 354 14.28 2.21 -21.85
N ILE A 355 15.11 1.28 -22.33
CA ILE A 355 14.65 -0.01 -22.87
C ILE A 355 13.87 -0.79 -21.79
N LEU A 356 14.36 -0.85 -20.55
CA LEU A 356 13.64 -1.49 -19.46
C LEU A 356 12.27 -0.84 -19.21
N GLY A 357 12.19 0.49 -19.27
CA GLY A 357 10.92 1.21 -19.20
C GLY A 357 9.96 0.86 -20.34
N PHE A 358 10.46 0.76 -21.58
CA PHE A 358 9.67 0.33 -22.73
C PHE A 358 9.23 -1.14 -22.65
N VAL A 359 10.10 -2.02 -22.18
CA VAL A 359 9.77 -3.43 -21.95
C VAL A 359 8.65 -3.54 -20.89
N GLY A 360 8.73 -2.78 -19.82
CA GLY A 360 7.67 -2.72 -18.81
C GLY A 360 6.33 -2.25 -19.38
N ASP A 361 6.33 -1.18 -20.18
CA ASP A 361 5.14 -0.67 -20.87
C ASP A 361 4.55 -1.69 -21.86
N TYR A 362 5.41 -2.40 -22.61
CA TYR A 362 5.00 -3.46 -23.52
C TYR A 362 4.33 -4.63 -22.80
N ILE A 363 4.92 -5.09 -21.68
CA ILE A 363 4.36 -6.16 -20.85
C ILE A 363 2.96 -5.78 -20.35
N SER A 364 2.82 -4.55 -19.85
CA SER A 364 1.53 -4.05 -19.37
C SER A 364 0.49 -3.98 -20.50
N LYS A 365 0.83 -3.42 -21.66
CA LYS A 365 -0.08 -3.33 -22.82
C LYS A 365 -0.47 -4.67 -23.42
N LYS A 366 0.31 -5.71 -23.16
CA LYS A 366 0.05 -7.09 -23.61
C LYS A 366 -0.52 -7.97 -22.49
N ASN A 367 -1.21 -7.37 -21.51
CA ASN A 367 -1.88 -8.06 -20.42
C ASN A 367 -0.96 -9.09 -19.73
N GLY A 368 0.27 -8.67 -19.38
CA GLY A 368 1.23 -9.52 -18.70
C GLY A 368 1.75 -10.70 -19.52
N LEU A 369 1.67 -10.65 -20.84
CA LEU A 369 2.10 -11.73 -21.76
C LEU A 369 1.41 -13.07 -21.43
N SER A 370 0.09 -13.11 -21.47
CA SER A 370 -0.74 -14.27 -21.12
C SER A 370 -0.40 -15.56 -21.90
N ASN A 371 0.15 -15.44 -23.11
CA ASN A 371 0.49 -16.58 -23.98
C ASN A 371 1.83 -17.27 -23.63
N ARG A 372 2.35 -17.11 -22.40
CA ARG A 372 3.56 -17.83 -21.96
C ARG A 372 3.25 -19.31 -21.77
N SER A 373 3.93 -20.20 -22.50
CA SER A 373 3.62 -21.65 -22.59
C SER A 373 3.61 -22.38 -21.23
N HIS A 374 4.36 -21.90 -20.26
CA HIS A 374 4.42 -22.50 -18.91
C HIS A 374 3.24 -22.10 -17.98
N LEU A 375 2.28 -21.27 -18.46
CA LEU A 375 1.12 -20.80 -17.70
C LEU A 375 -0.22 -21.42 -18.20
N GLU A 376 -0.23 -22.16 -19.30
CA GLU A 376 -1.46 -22.65 -19.96
C GLU A 376 -2.45 -23.37 -19.03
N SER A 377 -1.98 -24.04 -17.97
CA SER A 377 -2.84 -24.74 -17.02
C SER A 377 -3.65 -23.82 -16.10
N ASN A 378 -3.32 -22.53 -16.01
CA ASN A 378 -3.91 -21.60 -15.03
C ASN A 378 -4.77 -20.49 -15.66
N GLU A 379 -4.84 -20.39 -16.99
CA GLU A 379 -5.60 -19.33 -17.70
C GLU A 379 -7.09 -19.30 -17.30
N SER A 380 -7.69 -20.46 -17.06
CA SER A 380 -9.09 -20.56 -16.62
C SER A 380 -9.32 -19.98 -15.22
N PHE A 381 -8.32 -20.07 -14.33
CA PHE A 381 -8.41 -19.52 -12.97
C PHE A 381 -8.19 -18.00 -12.94
N GLU A 382 -7.27 -17.48 -13.75
CA GLU A 382 -7.04 -16.03 -13.81
C GLU A 382 -8.25 -15.25 -14.29
N LYS A 383 -9.03 -15.82 -15.21
CA LYS A 383 -10.29 -15.22 -15.66
C LYS A 383 -11.30 -15.07 -14.49
N GLN A 384 -11.14 -15.82 -13.41
CA GLN A 384 -12.00 -15.76 -12.23
C GLN A 384 -11.65 -14.58 -11.29
N PHE A 385 -10.45 -13.99 -11.40
CA PHE A 385 -10.04 -12.78 -10.68
C PHE A 385 -10.52 -11.46 -11.32
N ILE A 386 -11.31 -11.53 -12.39
CA ILE A 386 -11.85 -10.33 -13.03
C ILE A 386 -12.89 -9.70 -12.11
N ARG A 387 -12.63 -8.47 -11.71
CA ARG A 387 -13.58 -7.67 -10.91
C ARG A 387 -14.64 -7.05 -11.81
N THR A 388 -15.87 -7.03 -11.30
CA THR A 388 -16.99 -6.42 -12.03
C THR A 388 -17.01 -4.91 -11.82
N PRO A 389 -17.53 -4.13 -12.81
CA PRO A 389 -17.70 -2.69 -12.63
C PRO A 389 -18.55 -2.36 -11.39
N ALA A 390 -18.15 -1.33 -10.67
CA ALA A 390 -18.84 -0.87 -9.45
C ALA A 390 -20.22 -0.25 -9.74
N GLN A 391 -20.40 0.33 -10.91
CA GLN A 391 -21.62 1.02 -11.32
C GLN A 391 -21.98 0.66 -12.77
N ASN A 392 -23.29 0.78 -13.10
CA ASN A 392 -23.76 0.77 -14.48
C ASN A 392 -24.78 1.91 -14.72
N ASP A 393 -24.95 2.27 -15.98
CA ASP A 393 -25.83 3.39 -16.37
C ASP A 393 -27.30 3.16 -15.97
N LEU A 394 -27.79 1.92 -16.06
CA LEU A 394 -29.14 1.54 -15.65
C LEU A 394 -29.36 1.78 -14.16
N GLY A 395 -28.41 1.41 -13.31
CA GLY A 395 -28.49 1.63 -11.87
C GLY A 395 -28.49 3.12 -11.51
N ILE A 396 -27.60 3.90 -12.11
CA ILE A 396 -27.54 5.35 -11.91
C ILE A 396 -28.85 6.01 -12.39
N SER A 397 -29.36 5.63 -13.56
CA SER A 397 -30.62 6.11 -14.12
C SER A 397 -31.81 5.81 -13.19
N LEU A 398 -31.96 4.53 -12.79
CA LEU A 398 -33.02 4.09 -11.90
C LEU A 398 -33.04 4.88 -10.59
N VAL A 399 -31.91 4.91 -9.88
CA VAL A 399 -31.83 5.59 -8.57
C VAL A 399 -32.07 7.09 -8.71
N THR A 400 -31.59 7.71 -9.80
CA THR A 400 -31.83 9.12 -10.09
C THR A 400 -33.33 9.39 -10.35
N LYS A 401 -34.03 8.52 -11.09
CA LYS A 401 -35.48 8.63 -11.32
C LYS A 401 -36.26 8.51 -10.00
N VAL A 402 -35.85 7.62 -9.10
CA VAL A 402 -36.50 7.38 -7.82
C VAL A 402 -36.25 8.51 -6.81
N LEU A 403 -35.00 8.94 -6.67
CA LEU A 403 -34.62 9.95 -5.68
C LEU A 403 -34.74 11.39 -6.16
N GLY A 404 -34.80 11.64 -7.48
CA GLY A 404 -34.82 12.97 -8.08
C GLY A 404 -33.46 13.66 -8.18
N TYR A 405 -32.38 12.97 -7.80
CA TYR A 405 -31.00 13.47 -7.89
C TYR A 405 -29.97 12.30 -8.05
N LYS A 406 -28.78 12.60 -8.58
CA LYS A 406 -27.73 11.62 -8.77
C LYS A 406 -27.19 11.14 -7.40
N PRO A 407 -27.22 9.83 -7.10
CA PRO A 407 -26.71 9.30 -5.84
C PRO A 407 -25.17 9.36 -5.77
N THR A 408 -24.65 9.30 -4.56
CA THR A 408 -23.20 9.35 -4.27
C THR A 408 -22.62 7.99 -3.85
N ASN A 409 -23.44 6.95 -3.79
CA ASN A 409 -23.02 5.60 -3.44
C ASN A 409 -21.96 5.06 -4.40
N ASN A 410 -21.00 4.30 -3.89
CA ASN A 410 -19.90 3.76 -4.70
C ASN A 410 -20.36 2.61 -5.60
N TYR A 411 -21.33 1.82 -5.15
CA TYR A 411 -21.80 0.62 -5.84
C TYR A 411 -23.29 0.77 -6.17
N ILE A 412 -23.57 0.98 -7.47
CA ILE A 412 -24.92 1.16 -7.99
C ILE A 412 -25.04 0.40 -9.31
N LYS A 413 -25.78 -0.71 -9.29
CA LYS A 413 -26.05 -1.50 -10.49
C LYS A 413 -27.52 -1.88 -10.53
N ALA A 414 -28.12 -1.88 -11.70
CA ALA A 414 -29.45 -2.42 -11.91
C ALA A 414 -29.53 -3.20 -13.23
N THR A 415 -30.47 -4.12 -13.28
CA THR A 415 -30.79 -4.89 -14.49
C THR A 415 -31.77 -4.17 -15.40
N SER A 416 -32.47 -3.16 -14.89
CA SER A 416 -33.41 -2.30 -15.60
C SER A 416 -33.49 -0.93 -14.93
N ASP A 417 -33.91 0.09 -15.65
CA ASP A 417 -34.21 1.43 -15.10
C ASP A 417 -35.69 1.80 -15.16
N ASP A 418 -36.56 0.81 -15.38
CA ASP A 418 -38.01 0.93 -15.42
C ASP A 418 -38.58 0.91 -14.00
N ILE A 419 -39.09 2.06 -13.53
CA ILE A 419 -39.63 2.23 -12.18
C ILE A 419 -40.95 1.49 -11.96
N THR A 420 -41.62 0.98 -13.01
CA THR A 420 -42.86 0.23 -12.89
C THR A 420 -42.64 -1.23 -12.51
N LYS A 421 -41.47 -1.73 -12.67
CA LYS A 421 -41.08 -3.10 -12.30
C LYS A 421 -40.95 -3.27 -10.81
N LYS A 422 -41.09 -4.52 -10.35
CA LYS A 422 -40.85 -4.92 -8.98
C LYS A 422 -39.39 -5.35 -8.79
N TYR A 423 -38.74 -4.82 -7.78
CA TYR A 423 -37.31 -5.00 -7.61
C TYR A 423 -36.92 -5.88 -6.40
N MET A 424 -35.99 -6.79 -6.61
CA MET A 424 -35.17 -7.30 -5.54
C MET A 424 -34.01 -6.31 -5.28
N VAL A 425 -33.92 -5.77 -4.07
CA VAL A 425 -32.93 -4.75 -3.72
C VAL A 425 -31.84 -5.39 -2.86
N ILE A 426 -30.58 -5.27 -3.28
CA ILE A 426 -29.41 -5.72 -2.54
C ILE A 426 -28.78 -4.48 -1.91
N ILE A 427 -28.71 -4.44 -0.60
CA ILE A 427 -28.08 -3.35 0.17
C ILE A 427 -26.94 -3.89 1.02
N GLY A 428 -25.92 -3.08 1.26
CA GLY A 428 -24.79 -3.54 2.08
C GLY A 428 -23.54 -2.68 1.92
N ASP A 429 -22.45 -3.26 2.33
CA ASP A 429 -21.11 -2.75 2.08
C ASP A 429 -20.53 -3.30 0.74
N SER A 430 -19.22 -3.34 0.59
CA SER A 430 -18.58 -3.86 -0.63
C SER A 430 -18.88 -5.33 -0.92
N HIS A 431 -19.20 -6.15 0.09
CA HIS A 431 -19.56 -7.55 -0.09
C HIS A 431 -20.86 -7.75 -0.86
N ALA A 432 -21.77 -6.76 -0.80
CA ALA A 432 -22.99 -6.76 -1.60
C ALA A 432 -22.72 -6.73 -3.12
N LEU A 433 -21.63 -6.06 -3.55
CA LEU A 433 -21.22 -6.07 -4.95
C LEU A 433 -20.80 -7.47 -5.42
N ALA A 434 -20.13 -8.24 -4.55
CA ALA A 434 -19.63 -9.57 -4.90
C ALA A 434 -20.76 -10.55 -5.27
N ILE A 435 -21.92 -10.41 -4.67
CA ILE A 435 -23.07 -11.32 -4.92
C ILE A 435 -24.01 -10.83 -6.01
N TYR A 436 -23.95 -9.57 -6.41
CA TYR A 436 -24.90 -8.96 -7.34
C TYR A 436 -24.98 -9.69 -8.69
N ASP A 437 -23.83 -9.96 -9.31
CA ASP A 437 -23.80 -10.53 -10.67
C ASP A 437 -24.37 -11.95 -10.74
N GLY A 438 -24.12 -12.76 -9.71
CA GLY A 438 -24.71 -14.09 -9.60
C GLY A 438 -26.24 -14.04 -9.41
N LEU A 439 -26.72 -13.20 -8.47
CA LEU A 439 -28.15 -13.08 -8.18
C LEU A 439 -28.92 -12.41 -9.32
N SER A 440 -28.35 -11.38 -9.96
CA SER A 440 -29.02 -10.66 -11.05
C SER A 440 -29.25 -11.54 -12.26
N ASN A 441 -28.25 -12.33 -12.68
CA ASN A 441 -28.34 -13.23 -13.82
C ASN A 441 -29.44 -14.26 -13.66
N TYR A 442 -29.62 -14.77 -12.44
CA TYR A 442 -30.65 -15.75 -12.17
C TYR A 442 -32.05 -15.12 -12.04
N TYR A 443 -32.20 -14.07 -11.25
CA TYR A 443 -33.50 -13.41 -11.07
C TYR A 443 -34.13 -13.01 -12.38
N MET A 444 -33.30 -12.52 -13.32
CA MET A 444 -33.73 -12.16 -14.68
C MET A 444 -34.17 -13.36 -15.53
N SER A 445 -33.69 -14.57 -15.22
CA SER A 445 -34.12 -15.79 -15.93
C SER A 445 -35.48 -16.33 -15.45
N GLN A 446 -35.95 -15.91 -14.28
CA GLN A 446 -37.12 -16.52 -13.62
C GLN A 446 -38.31 -15.57 -13.48
N LYS A 447 -38.16 -14.26 -13.49
CA LYS A 447 -39.20 -13.28 -13.23
C LYS A 447 -39.10 -12.02 -14.08
N ASP A 448 -40.24 -11.44 -14.44
CA ASP A 448 -40.33 -10.11 -15.06
C ASP A 448 -40.17 -9.01 -14.01
N GLY A 449 -39.04 -8.98 -13.33
CA GLY A 449 -38.67 -8.00 -12.32
C GLY A 449 -37.32 -7.39 -12.56
N GLY A 450 -36.84 -6.56 -11.65
CA GLY A 450 -35.51 -5.98 -11.67
C GLY A 450 -34.67 -6.36 -10.43
N VAL A 451 -33.37 -6.28 -10.55
CA VAL A 451 -32.44 -6.34 -9.42
C VAL A 451 -31.72 -5.01 -9.31
N LEU A 452 -31.71 -4.41 -8.13
CA LEU A 452 -30.97 -3.19 -7.82
C LEU A 452 -29.95 -3.48 -6.74
N LEU A 453 -28.69 -3.11 -6.99
CA LEU A 453 -27.63 -2.99 -5.98
C LEU A 453 -27.53 -1.51 -5.57
N LEU A 454 -27.58 -1.24 -4.28
CA LEU A 454 -27.28 0.06 -3.70
C LEU A 454 -26.42 -0.14 -2.45
N ALA A 455 -25.10 0.00 -2.60
CA ALA A 455 -24.14 -0.29 -1.56
C ALA A 455 -23.03 0.75 -1.48
N GLN A 456 -22.25 0.72 -0.39
CA GLN A 456 -21.20 1.68 -0.14
C GLN A 456 -19.94 1.00 0.37
N ASP A 457 -18.80 1.38 -0.18
CA ASP A 457 -17.50 0.86 0.24
C ASP A 457 -17.21 1.15 1.72
N GLY A 458 -16.93 0.08 2.48
CA GLY A 458 -16.58 0.15 3.89
C GLY A 458 -17.62 0.82 4.80
N CYS A 459 -18.86 0.92 4.35
CA CYS A 459 -19.97 1.53 5.07
C CYS A 459 -21.20 0.65 4.95
N SER A 460 -21.51 -0.11 5.98
CA SER A 460 -22.73 -0.90 6.07
C SER A 460 -23.92 0.03 6.29
N PRO A 461 -25.07 -0.16 5.61
CA PRO A 461 -26.23 0.71 5.75
C PRO A 461 -27.02 0.42 7.04
N LEU A 462 -26.32 0.44 8.16
CA LEU A 462 -26.89 0.31 9.50
C LEU A 462 -27.52 1.63 9.95
N ILE A 463 -28.61 1.55 10.72
CA ILE A 463 -29.28 2.73 11.24
C ILE A 463 -28.47 3.32 12.39
N ASP A 464 -28.28 4.64 12.36
CA ASP A 464 -27.58 5.41 13.42
C ASP A 464 -26.09 5.07 13.62
N THR A 465 -25.44 4.55 12.59
CA THR A 465 -23.98 4.31 12.61
C THR A 465 -23.34 4.79 11.32
N TYR A 466 -22.18 5.40 11.45
CA TYR A 466 -21.39 5.86 10.30
C TYR A 466 -19.93 5.45 10.50
N SER A 467 -19.30 4.93 9.47
CA SER A 467 -17.90 4.53 9.49
C SER A 467 -17.08 5.27 8.42
N GLY A 468 -15.81 5.45 8.66
CA GLY A 468 -14.90 6.07 7.70
C GLY A 468 -13.54 6.41 8.30
N LYS A 469 -12.49 6.38 7.48
CA LYS A 469 -11.12 6.73 7.89
C LYS A 469 -10.93 8.23 8.13
N THR A 470 -11.79 9.07 7.56
CA THR A 470 -11.73 10.54 7.64
C THR A 470 -13.13 11.08 7.90
N GLU A 471 -13.26 12.31 8.42
CA GLU A 471 -14.57 12.95 8.62
C GLU A 471 -15.34 13.06 7.30
N LYS A 472 -14.68 13.38 6.19
CA LYS A 472 -15.29 13.40 4.84
C LYS A 472 -15.86 12.02 4.44
N ALA A 473 -15.16 10.94 4.79
CA ALA A 473 -15.63 9.57 4.53
C ALA A 473 -16.83 9.21 5.41
N LYS A 474 -16.87 9.63 6.68
CA LYS A 474 -18.01 9.43 7.58
C LYS A 474 -19.24 10.21 7.10
N GLU A 475 -19.09 11.48 6.72
CA GLU A 475 -20.16 12.30 6.17
C GLU A 475 -20.73 11.70 4.87
N LYS A 476 -19.84 11.16 4.00
CA LYS A 476 -20.26 10.43 2.81
C LYS A 476 -21.07 9.19 3.18
N CYS A 477 -20.59 8.36 4.12
CA CYS A 477 -21.27 7.17 4.62
C CYS A 477 -22.68 7.53 5.12
N LYS A 478 -22.81 8.56 5.96
CA LYS A 478 -24.09 9.09 6.47
C LYS A 478 -25.06 9.45 5.35
N LYS A 479 -24.57 10.17 4.34
CA LYS A 479 -25.38 10.59 3.19
C LYS A 479 -25.84 9.37 2.37
N ASP A 480 -24.96 8.40 2.16
CA ASP A 480 -25.27 7.22 1.35
C ASP A 480 -26.24 6.27 2.05
N ILE A 481 -26.15 6.14 3.39
CA ILE A 481 -27.16 5.46 4.21
C ILE A 481 -28.52 6.15 4.07
N ALA A 482 -28.56 7.48 4.20
CA ALA A 482 -29.81 8.26 4.05
C ALA A 482 -30.42 8.09 2.65
N ASN A 483 -29.61 8.03 1.58
CA ASN A 483 -30.07 7.75 0.23
C ASN A 483 -30.72 6.36 0.11
N THR A 484 -30.09 5.35 0.75
CA THR A 484 -30.62 3.99 0.75
C THR A 484 -32.00 3.91 1.39
N TYR A 485 -32.20 4.48 2.58
CA TYR A 485 -33.52 4.46 3.24
C TYR A 485 -34.56 5.31 2.52
N LYS A 486 -34.20 6.49 1.98
CA LYS A 486 -35.10 7.29 1.14
C LYS A 486 -35.60 6.52 -0.09
N LEU A 487 -34.73 5.69 -0.70
CA LEU A 487 -35.14 4.84 -1.83
C LEU A 487 -36.12 3.75 -1.35
N LEU A 488 -35.80 3.07 -0.25
CA LEU A 488 -36.62 1.99 0.31
C LEU A 488 -38.01 2.48 0.75
N GLU A 489 -38.14 3.73 1.18
CA GLU A 489 -39.39 4.37 1.63
C GLU A 489 -40.16 5.04 0.49
N ASN A 490 -39.64 5.07 -0.73
CA ASN A 490 -40.28 5.74 -1.84
C ASN A 490 -41.49 4.95 -2.35
N LYS A 491 -42.69 5.49 -2.18
CA LYS A 491 -43.94 4.83 -2.55
C LYS A 491 -44.10 4.56 -4.06
N LYS A 492 -43.31 5.21 -4.91
CA LYS A 492 -43.32 4.99 -6.37
C LYS A 492 -42.35 3.88 -6.79
N PHE A 493 -41.57 3.33 -5.86
CA PHE A 493 -40.60 2.27 -6.12
C PHE A 493 -41.09 0.95 -5.52
N TYR A 494 -41.35 -0.03 -6.38
CA TYR A 494 -41.92 -1.30 -5.97
C TYR A 494 -40.86 -2.30 -5.59
N ILE A 495 -40.80 -2.67 -4.30
CA ILE A 495 -39.86 -3.62 -3.74
C ILE A 495 -40.53 -4.98 -3.54
N ASP A 496 -39.91 -6.04 -4.05
CA ASP A 496 -40.30 -7.44 -3.80
C ASP A 496 -39.63 -7.98 -2.55
N LYS A 497 -38.31 -7.86 -2.51
CA LYS A 497 -37.45 -8.38 -1.44
C LYS A 497 -36.26 -7.46 -1.23
N VAL A 498 -35.73 -7.48 0.00
CA VAL A 498 -34.45 -6.84 0.32
C VAL A 498 -33.47 -7.88 0.84
N ILE A 499 -32.25 -7.90 0.31
CA ILE A 499 -31.15 -8.72 0.80
C ILE A 499 -30.09 -7.78 1.38
N PHE A 500 -29.79 -7.96 2.65
CA PHE A 500 -28.73 -7.22 3.36
C PHE A 500 -27.47 -8.05 3.43
N VAL A 501 -26.35 -7.44 3.09
CA VAL A 501 -25.02 -8.08 3.03
C VAL A 501 -23.98 -7.17 3.64
N GLU A 502 -23.24 -7.68 4.61
CA GLU A 502 -22.11 -6.94 5.18
C GLU A 502 -20.97 -7.87 5.57
N ARG A 503 -19.79 -7.31 5.76
CA ARG A 503 -18.64 -7.98 6.36
C ARG A 503 -18.79 -8.01 7.89
N GLY A 504 -19.63 -8.93 8.39
CA GLY A 504 -20.13 -8.95 9.77
C GLY A 504 -19.04 -9.08 10.84
N PRO A 505 -18.23 -10.15 10.89
CA PRO A 505 -17.21 -10.33 11.92
C PRO A 505 -16.18 -9.19 11.94
N LYS A 506 -15.74 -8.71 10.78
CA LYS A 506 -14.78 -7.58 10.73
C LYS A 506 -15.39 -6.29 11.23
N ASN A 507 -16.64 -6.00 10.84
CA ASN A 507 -17.36 -4.82 11.30
C ASN A 507 -17.64 -4.87 12.80
N MET A 508 -17.92 -6.04 13.35
CA MET A 508 -18.18 -6.25 14.78
C MET A 508 -16.89 -6.15 15.62
N TYR A 509 -15.79 -6.80 15.21
CA TYR A 509 -14.57 -6.91 16.02
C TYR A 509 -13.49 -5.89 15.66
N LEU A 510 -13.64 -5.12 14.60
CA LEU A 510 -12.63 -4.20 14.06
C LEU A 510 -11.29 -4.88 13.73
N LYS A 511 -11.31 -6.17 13.53
CA LYS A 511 -10.13 -6.99 13.26
C LYS A 511 -10.45 -7.99 12.15
N GLY A 512 -9.59 -8.07 11.15
CA GLY A 512 -9.67 -9.10 10.12
C GLY A 512 -9.27 -10.47 10.61
N PHE A 513 -9.23 -11.44 9.71
CA PHE A 513 -8.90 -12.82 9.97
C PHE A 513 -7.59 -13.22 9.31
N GLY A 514 -6.78 -14.06 9.98
CA GLY A 514 -5.55 -14.61 9.43
C GLY A 514 -4.39 -13.63 9.26
N ASP A 515 -3.53 -13.91 8.29
CA ASP A 515 -2.23 -13.22 8.11
C ASP A 515 -2.37 -11.87 7.37
N ILE A 516 -3.40 -11.67 6.55
CA ILE A 516 -3.55 -10.49 5.67
C ILE A 516 -4.06 -9.27 6.45
N ASP A 517 -5.02 -9.47 7.33
CA ASP A 517 -5.79 -8.39 7.95
C ASP A 517 -5.36 -8.07 9.40
N ASN A 518 -4.19 -8.55 9.81
CA ASN A 518 -3.60 -8.26 11.13
C ASN A 518 -2.95 -6.86 11.24
N SER A 519 -3.09 -6.01 10.21
CA SER A 519 -2.56 -4.65 10.26
C SER A 519 -3.35 -3.79 11.26
N ASN A 520 -2.64 -2.95 12.00
CA ASN A 520 -3.19 -1.96 12.95
C ASN A 520 -4.10 -0.89 12.28
N ASP A 521 -4.33 -0.95 10.98
CA ASP A 521 -5.19 -0.04 10.21
C ASP A 521 -6.68 -0.12 10.61
N LEU A 522 -7.07 -1.13 11.35
CA LEU A 522 -8.46 -1.38 11.77
C LEU A 522 -8.96 -0.43 12.86
N ILE A 523 -8.07 0.14 13.64
CA ILE A 523 -8.41 1.14 14.70
C ILE A 523 -9.06 2.40 14.10
N LEU A 524 -8.86 2.67 12.81
CA LEU A 524 -9.34 3.88 12.13
C LEU A 524 -10.78 3.82 11.61
N LYS A 525 -11.44 2.65 11.68
CA LYS A 525 -12.82 2.47 11.16
C LYS A 525 -13.90 2.39 12.26
N LYS A 526 -13.60 2.81 13.47
CA LYS A 526 -14.62 2.84 14.55
C LYS A 526 -15.79 3.75 14.17
N TYR A 527 -16.98 3.35 14.61
CA TYR A 527 -18.17 4.20 14.46
C TYR A 527 -18.01 5.54 15.21
N GLU A 528 -18.68 6.54 14.70
CA GLU A 528 -18.67 7.85 15.32
C GLU A 528 -19.14 7.78 16.78
N GLY A 529 -18.42 8.48 17.67
CA GLY A 529 -18.72 8.52 19.11
C GLY A 529 -18.30 7.29 19.91
N THR A 530 -17.52 6.37 19.34
CA THR A 530 -16.96 5.22 20.07
C THR A 530 -15.46 5.37 20.29
N SER A 531 -14.99 5.14 21.52
CA SER A 531 -13.58 5.22 21.91
C SER A 531 -12.94 3.85 22.13
N THR A 532 -13.73 2.87 22.58
CA THR A 532 -13.29 1.51 22.88
C THR A 532 -13.92 0.50 21.93
N LEU A 533 -13.37 -0.74 21.89
CA LEU A 533 -13.94 -1.85 21.12
C LEU A 533 -15.32 -2.25 21.65
N GLU A 534 -15.50 -2.25 22.97
CA GLU A 534 -16.77 -2.61 23.60
C GLU A 534 -17.88 -1.59 23.26
N GLU A 535 -17.58 -0.31 23.27
CA GLU A 535 -18.54 0.73 22.83
C GLU A 535 -18.90 0.55 21.37
N HIS A 536 -17.90 0.26 20.51
CA HIS A 536 -18.14 0.01 19.09
C HIS A 536 -19.04 -1.21 18.88
N LYS A 537 -18.75 -2.32 19.54
CA LYS A 537 -19.54 -3.55 19.48
C LYS A 537 -20.97 -3.35 19.98
N SER A 538 -21.15 -2.66 21.10
CA SER A 538 -22.45 -2.29 21.63
C SER A 538 -23.25 -1.44 20.64
N LYS A 539 -22.63 -0.45 20.01
CA LYS A 539 -23.26 0.38 18.99
C LYS A 539 -23.62 -0.44 17.75
N TRP A 540 -22.76 -1.35 17.31
CA TRP A 540 -23.02 -2.27 16.19
C TRP A 540 -24.27 -3.14 16.49
N ILE A 541 -24.36 -3.75 17.67
CA ILE A 541 -25.51 -4.57 18.10
C ILE A 541 -26.79 -3.74 18.13
N ASN A 542 -26.76 -2.54 18.72
CA ASN A 542 -27.92 -1.64 18.79
C ASN A 542 -28.42 -1.23 17.40
N SER A 543 -27.51 -0.94 16.48
CA SER A 543 -27.86 -0.56 15.11
C SER A 543 -28.47 -1.74 14.33
N HIS A 544 -28.04 -2.97 14.58
CA HIS A 544 -28.69 -4.15 14.04
C HIS A 544 -30.09 -4.35 14.62
N ASN A 545 -30.30 -4.13 15.92
CA ASN A 545 -31.65 -4.15 16.49
C ASN A 545 -32.58 -3.12 15.82
N LEU A 546 -32.09 -1.92 15.52
CA LEU A 546 -32.87 -0.90 14.80
C LEU A 546 -33.15 -1.33 13.36
N LEU A 547 -32.17 -1.86 12.66
CA LEU A 547 -32.29 -2.41 11.31
C LEU A 547 -33.37 -3.49 11.23
N MET A 548 -33.31 -4.49 12.15
CA MET A 548 -34.24 -5.59 12.18
C MET A 548 -35.67 -5.14 12.50
N ARG A 549 -35.84 -4.20 13.45
CA ARG A 549 -37.16 -3.60 13.73
C ARG A 549 -37.72 -2.87 12.53
N TYR A 550 -36.87 -2.10 11.82
CA TYR A 550 -37.27 -1.39 10.61
C TYR A 550 -37.81 -2.36 9.55
N PHE A 551 -37.02 -3.39 9.21
CA PHE A 551 -37.43 -4.35 8.18
C PHE A 551 -38.58 -5.26 8.60
N ASN A 552 -38.73 -5.58 9.89
CA ASN A 552 -39.88 -6.33 10.40
C ASN A 552 -41.21 -5.56 10.22
N SER A 553 -41.15 -4.25 10.16
CA SER A 553 -42.36 -3.40 9.92
C SER A 553 -42.69 -3.22 8.43
N GLN A 554 -41.87 -3.67 7.52
CA GLN A 554 -42.07 -3.50 6.08
C GLN A 554 -43.03 -4.57 5.49
N LYS A 555 -43.60 -4.26 4.32
CA LYS A 555 -44.50 -5.18 3.58
C LYS A 555 -43.77 -6.18 2.70
N TYR A 556 -42.48 -5.94 2.41
CA TYR A 556 -41.64 -6.81 1.59
C TYR A 556 -40.76 -7.73 2.48
N SER A 557 -40.38 -8.88 1.97
CA SER A 557 -39.55 -9.82 2.70
C SER A 557 -38.10 -9.30 2.86
N PHE A 558 -37.54 -9.45 4.04
CA PHE A 558 -36.17 -9.11 4.33
C PHE A 558 -35.32 -10.33 4.62
N TYR A 559 -34.16 -10.40 3.97
CA TYR A 559 -33.18 -11.49 4.10
C TYR A 559 -31.84 -10.91 4.55
N TYR A 560 -31.31 -11.42 5.65
CA TYR A 560 -29.96 -11.13 6.12
C TYR A 560 -29.05 -12.26 5.68
N LEU A 561 -28.08 -11.98 4.83
CA LEU A 561 -27.09 -12.97 4.40
C LEU A 561 -25.94 -12.99 5.40
N LEU A 562 -25.77 -14.10 6.12
CA LEU A 562 -24.60 -14.31 6.97
C LEU A 562 -23.35 -14.36 6.11
N GLU A 563 -22.30 -13.74 6.60
CA GLU A 563 -20.99 -13.74 5.92
C GLU A 563 -20.46 -15.18 5.79
N HIS A 564 -19.93 -15.48 4.60
CA HIS A 564 -19.24 -16.72 4.31
C HIS A 564 -17.87 -16.75 5.02
N PRO A 565 -17.20 -17.93 5.12
CA PRO A 565 -15.91 -18.04 5.78
C PRO A 565 -14.85 -17.10 5.19
N GLU A 566 -14.10 -16.39 6.05
CA GLU A 566 -12.91 -15.64 5.66
C GLU A 566 -11.73 -16.63 5.54
N LEU A 567 -10.96 -16.63 4.44
CA LEU A 567 -9.82 -17.55 4.24
C LEU A 567 -8.60 -17.15 5.09
N GLY A 568 -8.44 -15.86 5.42
CA GLY A 568 -7.30 -15.35 6.17
C GLY A 568 -5.97 -15.37 5.41
N PHE A 569 -5.99 -15.68 4.10
CA PHE A 569 -4.84 -15.64 3.19
C PHE A 569 -5.31 -15.35 1.76
N ASN A 570 -4.40 -14.85 0.92
CA ASN A 570 -4.74 -14.57 -0.48
C ASN A 570 -4.92 -15.89 -1.26
N PRO A 571 -6.10 -16.13 -1.88
CA PRO A 571 -6.41 -17.36 -2.61
C PRO A 571 -5.55 -17.54 -3.87
N ILE A 572 -4.86 -16.53 -4.37
CA ILE A 572 -3.88 -16.66 -5.45
C ILE A 572 -2.76 -17.64 -5.10
N HIS A 573 -2.47 -17.83 -3.81
CA HIS A 573 -1.49 -18.80 -3.32
C HIS A 573 -1.97 -20.26 -3.42
N CYS A 574 -3.26 -20.47 -3.67
CA CYS A 574 -3.82 -21.81 -3.93
C CYS A 574 -3.55 -22.28 -5.36
N LEU A 575 -3.24 -21.35 -6.26
CA LEU A 575 -2.99 -21.69 -7.66
C LEU A 575 -1.58 -22.24 -7.82
N LYS A 576 -1.45 -23.25 -8.66
CA LYS A 576 -0.15 -23.82 -9.00
C LYS A 576 0.66 -22.78 -9.80
N ARG A 577 1.70 -22.25 -9.18
CA ARG A 577 2.65 -21.41 -9.90
C ARG A 577 3.48 -22.25 -10.87
N PRO A 578 4.05 -21.65 -11.92
CA PRO A 578 4.99 -22.32 -12.80
C PRO A 578 6.03 -23.11 -11.99
N PHE A 579 6.36 -24.31 -12.48
CA PHE A 579 7.27 -25.26 -11.82
C PHE A 579 6.76 -25.90 -10.51
N ASN A 580 5.44 -25.84 -10.22
CA ASN A 580 4.82 -26.40 -9.00
C ASN A 580 5.46 -25.98 -7.68
N ILE A 581 6.00 -24.76 -7.62
CA ILE A 581 6.66 -24.23 -6.43
C ILE A 581 5.58 -23.59 -5.54
N PHE A 582 5.56 -23.97 -4.25
CA PHE A 582 4.75 -23.35 -3.19
C PHE A 582 3.24 -23.27 -3.48
N VAL A 583 2.55 -24.40 -3.49
CA VAL A 583 1.07 -24.45 -3.51
C VAL A 583 0.55 -24.52 -2.08
N LYS A 584 -0.27 -23.56 -1.69
CA LYS A 584 -0.98 -23.57 -0.41
C LYS A 584 -2.26 -24.39 -0.55
N ASP A 585 -2.59 -25.17 0.47
CA ASP A 585 -3.90 -25.83 0.58
C ASP A 585 -4.99 -24.75 0.70
N CYS A 586 -5.95 -24.74 -0.22
CA CYS A 586 -6.99 -23.72 -0.33
C CYS A 586 -8.17 -23.97 0.61
N ARG A 587 -7.88 -24.21 1.87
CA ARG A 587 -8.87 -24.42 2.92
C ARG A 587 -8.36 -23.93 4.27
N ILE A 588 -9.29 -23.62 5.15
CA ILE A 588 -9.04 -23.32 6.57
C ILE A 588 -9.71 -24.40 7.42
N LYS A 589 -9.24 -24.57 8.66
CA LYS A 589 -9.89 -25.49 9.61
C LYS A 589 -11.27 -24.94 9.99
N TYR A 590 -12.27 -25.83 10.05
CA TYR A 590 -13.61 -25.46 10.49
C TYR A 590 -13.61 -24.81 11.89
N ILE A 591 -12.78 -25.29 12.80
CA ILE A 591 -12.69 -24.73 14.15
C ILE A 591 -12.23 -23.26 14.13
N ASP A 592 -11.27 -22.88 13.26
CA ASP A 592 -10.79 -21.50 13.16
C ASP A 592 -11.89 -20.57 12.63
N TYR A 593 -12.68 -21.04 11.66
CA TYR A 593 -13.88 -20.35 11.19
C TYR A 593 -14.93 -20.23 12.29
N PHE A 594 -15.24 -21.34 12.97
CA PHE A 594 -16.27 -21.39 14.02
C PHE A 594 -15.95 -20.43 15.16
N ASP A 595 -14.74 -20.44 15.68
CA ASP A 595 -14.30 -19.53 16.76
C ASP A 595 -14.40 -18.05 16.33
N ARG A 596 -14.11 -17.76 15.06
CA ARG A 596 -14.20 -16.42 14.49
C ARG A 596 -15.64 -15.93 14.37
N HIS A 597 -16.56 -16.80 13.95
CA HIS A 597 -17.93 -16.44 13.58
C HIS A 597 -18.96 -16.71 14.68
N LYS A 598 -18.64 -17.51 15.70
CA LYS A 598 -19.60 -18.00 16.71
C LYS A 598 -20.47 -16.90 17.31
N GLU A 599 -19.88 -15.90 17.94
CA GLU A 599 -20.61 -14.83 18.61
C GLU A 599 -21.44 -13.97 17.63
N TYR A 600 -20.87 -13.66 16.46
CA TYR A 600 -21.58 -12.96 15.40
C TYR A 600 -22.83 -13.74 14.96
N ARG A 601 -22.69 -15.03 14.70
CA ARG A 601 -23.79 -15.91 14.28
C ARG A 601 -24.86 -16.04 15.35
N GLU A 602 -24.47 -16.26 16.62
CA GLU A 602 -25.43 -16.33 17.74
C GLU A 602 -26.28 -15.07 17.87
N LEU A 603 -25.66 -13.90 17.70
CA LEU A 603 -26.37 -12.63 17.73
C LEU A 603 -27.35 -12.48 16.55
N ILE A 604 -26.94 -12.81 15.34
CA ILE A 604 -27.80 -12.63 14.14
C ILE A 604 -28.92 -13.66 14.15
N PHE A 605 -28.70 -14.93 14.50
CA PHE A 605 -29.77 -15.93 14.64
C PHE A 605 -30.78 -15.56 15.75
N GLY A 606 -30.34 -14.86 16.80
CA GLY A 606 -31.25 -14.32 17.82
C GLY A 606 -32.30 -13.36 17.25
N PHE A 607 -32.04 -12.71 16.13
CA PHE A 607 -33.02 -11.83 15.45
C PHE A 607 -34.07 -12.63 14.66
N ASP A 608 -33.70 -13.77 14.05
CA ASP A 608 -34.64 -14.63 13.33
C ASP A 608 -35.77 -15.13 14.25
N ILE A 609 -35.43 -15.50 15.47
CA ILE A 609 -36.39 -15.93 16.51
C ILE A 609 -37.29 -14.76 16.93
N LYS A 610 -36.79 -13.53 16.91
CA LYS A 610 -37.46 -12.34 17.45
C LYS A 610 -38.39 -11.65 16.47
N TYR A 611 -38.10 -11.73 15.14
CA TYR A 611 -38.74 -10.93 14.10
C TYR A 611 -39.27 -11.79 12.94
N ASN A 612 -40.57 -11.94 12.82
CA ASN A 612 -41.22 -12.86 11.86
C ASN A 612 -40.96 -12.54 10.38
N ASN A 613 -40.69 -11.26 10.01
CA ASN A 613 -40.44 -10.85 8.63
C ASN A 613 -38.94 -10.78 8.28
N VAL A 614 -38.07 -11.15 9.22
CA VAL A 614 -36.64 -11.22 9.03
C VAL A 614 -36.24 -12.68 8.84
N LYS A 615 -35.55 -13.01 7.77
CA LYS A 615 -35.06 -14.37 7.49
C LYS A 615 -33.54 -14.35 7.38
N ILE A 616 -32.89 -15.28 8.06
CA ILE A 616 -31.42 -15.42 8.00
C ILE A 616 -31.04 -16.48 6.98
N ILE A 617 -30.15 -16.14 6.07
CA ILE A 617 -29.57 -17.08 5.12
C ILE A 617 -28.19 -17.47 5.62
N ASP A 618 -28.04 -18.70 6.04
CA ASP A 618 -26.78 -19.27 6.51
C ASP A 618 -25.98 -19.83 5.35
N THR A 619 -24.75 -19.35 5.19
CA THR A 619 -23.84 -19.75 4.10
C THR A 619 -22.86 -20.89 4.50
N GLU A 620 -22.79 -21.26 5.77
CA GLU A 620 -21.78 -22.19 6.31
C GLU A 620 -21.72 -23.50 5.54
N LYS A 621 -22.88 -24.17 5.41
CA LYS A 621 -22.98 -25.50 4.74
C LYS A 621 -22.58 -25.48 3.27
N LEU A 622 -22.54 -24.32 2.65
CA LEU A 622 -22.16 -24.16 1.25
C LEU A 622 -20.63 -24.19 1.08
N PHE A 623 -19.90 -23.68 2.08
CA PHE A 623 -18.46 -23.52 2.02
C PHE A 623 -17.68 -24.46 2.92
N CYS A 624 -18.32 -25.04 3.96
CA CYS A 624 -17.67 -25.85 5.00
C CYS A 624 -18.29 -27.22 5.12
N ASP A 625 -17.45 -28.21 5.48
CA ASP A 625 -17.84 -29.46 6.11
C ASP A 625 -17.44 -29.45 7.60
N GLU A 626 -17.52 -30.59 8.29
CA GLU A 626 -17.19 -30.69 9.72
C GLU A 626 -15.72 -30.44 10.06
N LYS A 627 -14.81 -30.45 9.07
CA LYS A 627 -13.35 -30.34 9.27
C LYS A 627 -12.75 -29.10 8.62
N TRP A 628 -13.26 -28.70 7.47
CA TRP A 628 -12.65 -27.70 6.61
C TRP A 628 -13.67 -26.74 6.01
N CYS A 629 -13.26 -25.49 5.81
CA CYS A 629 -13.93 -24.55 4.92
C CYS A 629 -13.06 -24.31 3.68
N TYR A 630 -13.67 -24.33 2.51
CA TYR A 630 -13.00 -24.48 1.23
C TYR A 630 -12.95 -23.15 0.44
N GLY A 631 -11.78 -22.80 -0.04
CA GLY A 631 -11.57 -21.69 -1.01
C GLY A 631 -11.71 -22.15 -2.46
N ILE A 632 -11.64 -23.47 -2.73
CA ILE A 632 -11.85 -24.11 -4.02
C ILE A 632 -12.85 -25.25 -3.89
N ILE A 633 -13.90 -25.25 -4.71
CA ILE A 633 -14.88 -26.34 -4.81
C ILE A 633 -15.01 -26.71 -6.31
N ASN A 634 -14.98 -28.01 -6.63
CA ASN A 634 -15.09 -28.52 -8.00
C ASN A 634 -14.11 -27.83 -8.98
N ASN A 635 -12.88 -27.65 -8.55
CA ASN A 635 -11.81 -26.98 -9.30
C ASN A 635 -12.13 -25.52 -9.71
N LYS A 636 -13.00 -24.85 -8.94
CA LYS A 636 -13.36 -23.44 -9.10
C LYS A 636 -12.93 -22.65 -7.89
N LEU A 637 -12.22 -21.56 -8.10
CA LEU A 637 -11.82 -20.65 -7.06
C LEU A 637 -13.02 -19.80 -6.61
N LEU A 638 -13.35 -19.82 -5.31
CA LEU A 638 -14.54 -19.15 -4.79
C LEU A 638 -14.28 -17.70 -4.34
N TYR A 639 -13.02 -17.31 -4.18
CA TYR A 639 -12.62 -16.02 -3.60
C TYR A 639 -11.70 -15.24 -4.53
N LEU A 640 -11.81 -13.91 -4.51
CA LEU A 640 -10.89 -12.96 -5.15
C LEU A 640 -9.74 -12.55 -4.25
N ASP A 641 -10.02 -12.42 -2.95
CA ASP A 641 -9.04 -12.14 -1.91
C ASP A 641 -9.40 -12.99 -0.67
N ASP A 642 -9.01 -12.60 0.53
CA ASP A 642 -9.22 -13.42 1.73
C ASP A 642 -10.68 -13.56 2.16
N ASP A 643 -11.58 -12.67 1.69
CA ASP A 643 -12.98 -12.65 2.10
C ASP A 643 -13.98 -12.27 0.98
N TYR A 644 -13.50 -11.78 -0.15
CA TYR A 644 -14.36 -11.33 -1.24
C TYR A 644 -14.60 -12.44 -2.27
N LEU A 645 -15.85 -12.74 -2.58
CA LEU A 645 -16.17 -13.81 -3.52
C LEU A 645 -15.76 -13.49 -4.97
N SER A 646 -15.25 -14.51 -5.66
CA SER A 646 -15.06 -14.52 -7.11
C SER A 646 -16.40 -14.60 -7.84
N GLN A 647 -16.39 -14.45 -9.17
CA GLN A 647 -17.59 -14.70 -9.98
C GLN A 647 -18.14 -16.12 -9.80
N GLU A 648 -17.27 -17.14 -9.67
CA GLU A 648 -17.71 -18.52 -9.43
C GLU A 648 -18.26 -18.72 -8.03
N GLY A 649 -17.65 -18.08 -7.02
CA GLY A 649 -18.18 -18.04 -5.65
C GLY A 649 -19.55 -17.34 -5.60
N SER A 650 -19.69 -16.22 -6.29
CA SER A 650 -20.96 -15.51 -6.42
C SER A 650 -22.06 -16.36 -7.08
N LYS A 651 -21.73 -17.07 -8.16
CA LYS A 651 -22.67 -17.99 -8.85
C LYS A 651 -23.09 -19.16 -7.94
N LEU A 652 -22.12 -19.73 -7.21
CA LEU A 652 -22.38 -20.83 -6.26
C LEU A 652 -23.34 -20.36 -5.15
N LEU A 653 -23.02 -19.24 -4.52
CA LEU A 653 -23.85 -18.64 -3.47
C LEU A 653 -25.23 -18.25 -3.98
N SER A 654 -25.32 -17.69 -5.18
CA SER A 654 -26.58 -17.27 -5.76
C SER A 654 -27.54 -18.45 -5.99
N ARG A 655 -27.06 -19.59 -6.47
CA ARG A 655 -27.87 -20.82 -6.62
C ARG A 655 -28.40 -21.30 -5.27
N TYR A 656 -27.58 -21.21 -4.24
CA TYR A 656 -27.99 -21.59 -2.88
C TYR A 656 -29.07 -20.65 -2.32
N ILE A 657 -28.87 -19.35 -2.44
CA ILE A 657 -29.85 -18.34 -2.01
C ILE A 657 -31.18 -18.50 -2.74
N GLN A 658 -31.16 -18.88 -4.00
CA GLN A 658 -32.33 -19.09 -4.83
C GLN A 658 -33.26 -20.13 -4.26
N ASN A 659 -32.71 -21.29 -3.93
CA ASN A 659 -33.51 -22.39 -3.38
C ASN A 659 -34.24 -21.96 -2.08
N ILE A 660 -33.61 -21.08 -1.29
CA ILE A 660 -34.19 -20.56 -0.05
C ILE A 660 -35.25 -19.47 -0.32
N ILE A 661 -34.98 -18.57 -1.27
CA ILE A 661 -35.83 -17.39 -1.51
C ILE A 661 -37.03 -17.71 -2.39
N PHE A 662 -36.92 -18.65 -3.34
CA PHE A 662 -37.94 -18.89 -4.36
C PHE A 662 -38.61 -20.26 -4.24
N ASP A 663 -37.92 -21.30 -3.79
CA ASP A 663 -38.46 -22.67 -3.75
C ASP A 663 -39.01 -23.04 -2.38
N GLY A 664 -38.77 -22.20 -1.35
CA GLY A 664 -39.43 -22.35 -0.04
C GLY A 664 -38.98 -23.57 0.79
N ASN A 665 -37.88 -24.22 0.43
CA ASN A 665 -37.30 -25.36 1.16
C ASN A 665 -35.98 -24.98 1.85
#